data_292ce2e329308b4dbd4802d382b8d14b
#
_entry.id   292ce2e329308b4dbd4802d382b8d14b
#
_cell.length_a   1.000
_cell.length_b   1.000
_cell.length_c   1.000
_cell.angle_alpha   90.00
_cell.angle_beta   90.00
_cell.angle_gamma   90.00
#
_symmetry.space_group_name_H-M   'P 1'
#
loop_
_entity.id
_entity.type
_entity.pdbx_description
1 polymer ?
#
loop_
_entity_poly.entity_id
_entity_poly.type
_entity_poly.pdbx_seq_one_letter_code
_entity_poly.pdbx_strand_id
1 'polypeptide(L)'
;MENKRPTGHGKKIGSGSAHVEKGEKVSSRPVGTGSGRTGSFDQRPGENRGGGQRSTASKLGLLALLMILPKKYRRLLLIIIAVVAVFGLLTGKCGGSLTDYDTAVTEYPAVNDVPSYTQAPVVTEAPVITEAPTVTAAPLTGQARAKRVAPKGNGQDTVTVMIYMCGTDLESKYGMGTSDLGEMVKANISDKVNVIVETGGCKAWKNNIVSSSVNQIYQVQQGGLRRLESNFGTAYMTDPDNLAAFIQYCKKNFPADRNILIFWDHGGGSVSGFGYDQRYGSNSSMTLAGIKQALEKGGVKFDLVGFDACLMGTLENGLMLANYADYLVASEETEPGTGWYYTNWLTKLSANSSTPTTEVGRMIVDDFVAACAQSASGQSATLSVVDLAELASAVPPAFKAFSESISGMIADKEYSQVSAARSNTREFARSTAIDQIDLVHFASNIGNAEGQKLAQAVLGAVKYNRTSSNMNNAYGVSIYFPYRKLSNVDKAVKTYDAIGLDESYSQCIREFASLETSGQVSTGGYTSPYSSLFGDLSQYGLSGSAGSYGYGYPSGYGSSSGSGSYGGSSGGSYSSSSNADLISELINAFLGGDMGSMSGLSGSTDYLFGRSLPQEDAAAYIADNLFDPSALVWTETAAGERVIVLSEDQWSLVRELALNMFVYDGEGFIDLGRDYICEWTDEGDLMAPQEMTWLTINGRFIAYYHEYTTGSGADRVDTGYVPVLLNGERAELLISFDSEGRGSVVGVRSVYAGETDTVAKSLTQAGESVDFRHPSDAGEETVACTLKDGDRLDFLCDYYGTDGSYRDSYMLGDPLVVDGELKVYDAYFPAGTQALMTYRFTDLFQQHYWTLPIEG
;
A
#
# COMPACT_ATOMS: atom_id res chain seq x y z
N MET A 1 -25.44 -2.51 18.61
CA MET A 1 -23.98 -2.61 18.76
C MET A 1 -23.56 -1.49 19.69
N GLU A 2 -22.84 -1.78 20.78
CA GLU A 2 -22.26 -0.70 21.58
C GLU A 2 -21.27 0.05 20.70
N ASN A 3 -21.56 1.31 20.38
CA ASN A 3 -20.62 2.22 19.71
C ASN A 3 -19.45 2.45 20.67
N LYS A 4 -18.38 1.67 20.51
CA LYS A 4 -17.16 1.92 21.27
C LYS A 4 -16.46 3.14 20.69
N ARG A 5 -16.27 4.17 21.51
CA ARG A 5 -15.43 5.32 21.18
C ARG A 5 -14.04 4.85 20.75
N PRO A 6 -13.37 5.53 19.81
CA PRO A 6 -11.97 5.26 19.49
C PRO A 6 -11.10 5.33 20.75
N THR A 7 -10.14 4.44 20.87
CA THR A 7 -9.21 4.42 22.01
C THR A 7 -7.78 4.61 21.54
N GLY A 8 -7.01 5.44 22.23
CA GLY A 8 -5.60 5.70 21.96
C GLY A 8 -4.65 4.94 22.88
N HIS A 9 -3.36 4.98 22.63
CA HIS A 9 -2.32 4.53 23.55
C HIS A 9 -1.93 5.65 24.52
N GLY A 10 -1.30 5.28 25.66
CA GLY A 10 -0.80 6.23 26.65
C GLY A 10 0.51 6.89 26.21
N LYS A 11 0.80 8.09 26.73
CA LYS A 11 2.06 8.81 26.49
C LYS A 11 3.12 8.42 27.52
N LYS A 12 4.39 8.35 27.10
CA LYS A 12 5.58 8.19 27.95
C LYS A 12 6.50 9.38 27.76
N ILE A 13 6.46 10.34 28.67
CA ILE A 13 7.20 11.59 28.58
C ILE A 13 8.65 11.38 29.03
N GLY A 14 9.59 11.69 28.13
CA GLY A 14 11.03 11.67 28.37
C GLY A 14 11.63 13.07 28.31
N SER A 15 12.96 13.15 28.37
CA SER A 15 13.70 14.43 28.23
C SER A 15 14.20 14.58 26.78
N GLY A 16 13.46 15.33 25.96
CA GLY A 16 13.91 15.77 24.64
C GLY A 16 14.34 17.24 24.66
N SER A 17 15.31 17.61 23.81
CA SER A 17 15.79 18.99 23.70
C SER A 17 16.05 19.42 22.25
N ALA A 18 15.71 18.58 21.27
CA ALA A 18 15.89 18.90 19.86
C ALA A 18 14.92 19.99 19.39
N HIS A 19 15.36 20.80 18.43
CA HIS A 19 14.47 21.74 17.75
C HIS A 19 13.73 21.03 16.61
N VAL A 20 12.53 21.55 16.29
CA VAL A 20 11.78 21.16 15.10
C VAL A 20 12.08 22.18 14.02
N GLU A 21 12.83 21.77 13.02
CA GLU A 21 13.15 22.61 11.86
C GLU A 21 13.25 21.78 10.59
N LYS A 22 12.85 22.36 9.45
CA LYS A 22 13.02 21.73 8.15
C LYS A 22 14.45 21.92 7.64
N GLY A 23 15.03 20.83 7.15
CA GLY A 23 16.35 20.80 6.50
C GLY A 23 16.25 20.91 4.97
N GLU A 24 17.07 20.13 4.27
CA GLU A 24 17.07 20.09 2.81
C GLU A 24 15.79 19.47 2.25
N LYS A 25 15.35 19.96 1.08
CA LYS A 25 14.23 19.43 0.33
C LYS A 25 14.57 18.04 -0.21
N VAL A 26 13.69 17.08 0.03
CA VAL A 26 13.87 15.67 -0.38
C VAL A 26 12.96 15.30 -1.54
N SER A 27 11.70 15.72 -1.52
CA SER A 27 10.70 15.30 -2.49
C SER A 27 9.68 16.41 -2.79
N SER A 28 9.15 16.42 -4.02
CA SER A 28 7.95 17.22 -4.37
C SER A 28 6.66 16.38 -4.24
N ARG A 29 6.73 15.23 -3.59
CA ARG A 29 5.58 14.37 -3.24
C ARG A 29 5.57 14.15 -1.73
N PRO A 30 4.38 14.01 -1.13
CA PRO A 30 4.26 13.69 0.28
C PRO A 30 5.04 12.43 0.66
N VAL A 31 5.72 12.45 1.80
CA VAL A 31 6.48 11.32 2.34
C VAL A 31 5.74 10.62 3.47
N GLY A 32 4.79 11.30 4.12
CA GLY A 32 3.90 10.73 5.12
C GLY A 32 2.57 10.28 4.49
N THR A 33 1.75 9.59 5.26
CA THR A 33 0.33 9.38 4.96
C THR A 33 -0.52 10.55 5.44
N GLY A 34 0.09 11.72 5.50
CA GLY A 34 -0.64 12.97 5.72
C GLY A 34 -1.83 13.03 4.77
N SER A 35 -2.70 13.94 4.99
CA SER A 35 -3.97 14.12 4.30
C SER A 35 -3.99 13.99 2.77
N GLY A 36 -2.86 13.93 2.11
CA GLY A 36 -2.75 13.76 0.65
C GLY A 36 -2.83 12.33 0.14
N ARG A 37 -2.68 11.30 1.01
CA ARG A 37 -2.63 9.90 0.58
C ARG A 37 -3.82 9.04 1.01
N THR A 38 -4.66 9.52 1.88
CA THR A 38 -5.74 8.73 2.47
C THR A 38 -7.13 9.06 1.94
N GLY A 39 -7.25 9.89 0.91
CA GLY A 39 -8.50 10.10 0.21
C GLY A 39 -8.62 9.11 -0.95
N SER A 40 -9.81 8.58 -1.19
CA SER A 40 -10.12 7.78 -2.38
C SER A 40 -9.91 8.52 -3.70
N PHE A 41 -9.79 9.81 -3.63
CA PHE A 41 -9.28 10.65 -4.69
C PHE A 41 -7.85 11.03 -4.32
N ASP A 42 -6.89 10.42 -5.01
CA ASP A 42 -5.49 10.86 -4.99
C ASP A 42 -5.43 12.24 -5.66
N GLN A 43 -5.97 13.26 -4.96
CA GLN A 43 -5.66 14.63 -5.31
C GLN A 43 -4.19 14.80 -4.96
N ARG A 44 -3.36 14.75 -5.97
CA ARG A 44 -2.06 15.42 -5.90
C ARG A 44 -2.33 16.78 -5.28
N PRO A 45 -1.67 17.15 -4.18
CA PRO A 45 -1.77 18.48 -3.59
C PRO A 45 -1.64 19.45 -4.74
N GLY A 46 -2.67 20.24 -4.97
CA GLY A 46 -2.91 20.98 -6.18
C GLY A 46 -1.64 21.33 -6.94
N GLU A 47 -1.47 20.79 -8.12
CA GLU A 47 -0.88 21.57 -9.19
C GLU A 47 -1.73 22.83 -9.22
N ASN A 48 -1.29 23.82 -8.44
CA ASN A 48 -1.81 25.14 -8.49
C ASN A 48 -1.59 25.62 -9.92
N ARG A 49 -2.58 25.40 -10.78
CA ARG A 49 -2.70 26.11 -12.03
C ARG A 49 -3.04 27.55 -11.71
N GLY A 50 -2.16 28.12 -10.88
CA GLY A 50 -1.95 29.55 -10.86
C GLY A 50 -1.56 29.92 -12.27
N GLY A 51 -2.41 30.70 -12.92
CA GLY A 51 -2.33 31.09 -14.31
C GLY A 51 -0.93 31.41 -14.81
N GLY A 52 -0.29 30.39 -15.32
CA GLY A 52 0.82 30.46 -16.23
C GLY A 52 0.40 29.75 -17.49
N GLN A 53 -0.39 30.41 -18.33
CA GLN A 53 -0.46 30.11 -19.74
C GLN A 53 0.97 30.13 -20.30
N ARG A 54 1.71 29.05 -20.14
CA ARG A 54 2.97 28.78 -20.81
C ARG A 54 3.16 27.29 -21.00
N SER A 55 2.73 26.81 -22.15
CA SER A 55 3.52 25.93 -23.00
C SER A 55 2.74 25.08 -24.01
N THR A 56 1.41 25.08 -24.06
CA THR A 56 0.70 24.52 -25.20
C THR A 56 0.61 25.50 -26.37
N ALA A 57 0.90 26.78 -26.15
CA ALA A 57 0.96 27.79 -27.20
C ALA A 57 2.22 27.72 -28.08
N SER A 58 3.31 27.10 -27.66
CA SER A 58 4.57 27.14 -28.44
C SER A 58 4.63 26.17 -29.64
N LYS A 59 3.95 25.02 -29.58
CA LYS A 59 3.94 24.08 -30.73
C LYS A 59 2.83 24.38 -31.74
N LEU A 60 1.65 24.82 -31.28
CA LEU A 60 0.58 25.31 -32.14
C LEU A 60 0.91 26.72 -32.69
N GLY A 61 1.60 27.57 -31.91
CA GLY A 61 2.02 28.89 -32.30
C GLY A 61 3.03 28.88 -33.46
N LEU A 62 3.97 27.98 -33.47
CA LEU A 62 4.97 27.87 -34.55
C LEU A 62 4.35 27.35 -35.87
N LEU A 63 3.40 26.43 -35.81
CA LEU A 63 2.65 25.96 -36.97
C LEU A 63 1.65 27.02 -37.50
N ALA A 64 1.00 27.76 -36.58
CA ALA A 64 0.13 28.86 -36.92
C ALA A 64 0.90 30.03 -37.50
N LEU A 65 2.11 30.32 -37.00
CA LEU A 65 3.01 31.36 -37.53
C LEU A 65 3.50 30.98 -38.93
N LEU A 66 3.79 29.72 -39.18
CA LEU A 66 4.14 29.20 -40.52
C LEU A 66 2.99 29.32 -41.53
N MET A 67 1.73 29.27 -41.07
CA MET A 67 0.55 29.43 -41.93
C MET A 67 0.22 30.90 -42.26
N ILE A 68 0.56 31.83 -41.37
CA ILE A 68 0.23 33.25 -41.52
C ILE A 68 1.31 34.03 -42.30
N LEU A 69 2.55 33.56 -42.31
CA LEU A 69 3.65 34.22 -43.03
C LEU A 69 3.54 34.12 -44.56
N PRO A 70 3.82 35.18 -45.29
CA PRO A 70 3.90 35.15 -46.75
C PRO A 70 4.93 34.12 -47.24
N LYS A 71 4.64 33.42 -48.36
CA LYS A 71 5.46 32.31 -48.91
C LYS A 71 6.96 32.58 -49.01
N LYS A 72 7.38 33.82 -49.21
CA LYS A 72 8.78 34.22 -49.29
C LYS A 72 9.55 34.16 -47.96
N TYR A 73 8.87 34.31 -46.84
CA TYR A 73 9.48 34.26 -45.50
C TYR A 73 9.44 32.86 -44.89
N ARG A 74 8.57 31.96 -45.37
CA ARG A 74 8.52 30.58 -44.89
C ARG A 74 9.82 29.81 -45.16
N ARG A 75 10.42 30.03 -46.32
CA ARG A 75 11.72 29.39 -46.70
C ARG A 75 12.86 29.92 -45.85
N LEU A 76 12.88 31.22 -45.51
CA LEU A 76 13.92 31.80 -44.66
C LEU A 76 13.82 31.27 -43.20
N LEU A 77 12.62 31.12 -42.68
CA LEU A 77 12.39 30.59 -41.33
C LEU A 77 12.81 29.12 -41.25
N LEU A 78 12.50 28.31 -42.27
CA LEU A 78 12.93 26.90 -42.33
C LEU A 78 14.45 26.75 -42.44
N ILE A 79 15.13 27.68 -43.16
CA ILE A 79 16.60 27.68 -43.21
C ILE A 79 17.21 28.05 -41.87
N ILE A 80 16.65 29.00 -41.12
CA ILE A 80 17.13 29.38 -39.79
C ILE A 80 16.97 28.21 -38.82
N ILE A 81 15.84 27.49 -38.86
CA ILE A 81 15.61 26.31 -38.02
C ILE A 81 16.63 25.20 -38.37
N ALA A 82 16.88 24.97 -39.64
CA ALA A 82 17.88 23.98 -40.09
C ALA A 82 19.30 24.36 -39.66
N VAL A 83 19.66 25.64 -39.74
CA VAL A 83 21.00 26.15 -39.33
C VAL A 83 21.18 26.01 -37.82
N VAL A 84 20.14 26.30 -37.00
CA VAL A 84 20.19 26.14 -35.53
C VAL A 84 20.30 24.66 -35.15
N ALA A 85 19.61 23.79 -35.86
CA ALA A 85 19.70 22.34 -35.66
C ALA A 85 21.09 21.78 -36.03
N VAL A 86 21.69 22.27 -37.08
CA VAL A 86 23.06 21.86 -37.50
C VAL A 86 24.11 22.42 -36.57
N PHE A 87 23.93 23.65 -36.05
CA PHE A 87 24.86 24.26 -35.10
C PHE A 87 24.80 23.55 -33.72
N GLY A 88 23.60 23.09 -33.30
CA GLY A 88 23.44 22.26 -32.11
C GLY A 88 24.10 20.88 -32.23
N LEU A 89 24.16 20.33 -33.43
CA LEU A 89 24.85 19.05 -33.68
C LEU A 89 26.37 19.18 -33.80
N LEU A 90 26.89 20.37 -34.14
CA LEU A 90 28.32 20.61 -34.31
C LEU A 90 29.05 21.08 -33.05
N THR A 91 28.31 21.57 -32.02
CA THR A 91 28.88 22.01 -30.75
C THR A 91 28.92 20.91 -29.67
N GLY A 92 28.45 19.71 -29.98
CA GLY A 92 28.39 18.56 -29.07
C GLY A 92 29.59 17.62 -29.03
N LYS A 93 30.71 17.99 -29.65
CA LYS A 93 31.91 17.15 -29.57
C LYS A 93 33.17 18.02 -29.56
N CYS A 94 33.76 18.22 -28.42
CA CYS A 94 35.22 18.30 -28.20
C CYS A 94 35.55 18.56 -26.74
N GLY A 95 36.35 17.68 -26.16
CA GLY A 95 36.99 17.88 -24.88
C GLY A 95 37.35 16.58 -24.18
N GLY A 96 38.14 15.75 -24.83
CA GLY A 96 38.86 14.67 -24.18
C GLY A 96 40.08 15.19 -23.47
N SER A 97 40.48 14.61 -22.38
CA SER A 97 41.86 14.52 -21.97
C SER A 97 42.10 13.24 -21.22
N LEU A 98 42.93 12.42 -21.82
CA LEU A 98 43.59 11.28 -21.23
C LEU A 98 44.57 11.76 -20.14
N THR A 99 44.54 11.17 -18.98
CA THR A 99 45.78 10.97 -18.20
C THR A 99 45.73 9.55 -17.62
N ASP A 100 46.69 8.76 -18.09
CA ASP A 100 47.16 7.51 -17.53
C ASP A 100 47.44 7.66 -16.04
N TYR A 101 47.00 6.72 -15.24
CA TYR A 101 47.72 6.33 -14.02
C TYR A 101 47.76 4.81 -13.92
N ASP A 102 48.97 4.41 -13.71
CA ASP A 102 49.51 3.07 -13.61
C ASP A 102 48.80 2.13 -12.63
N THR A 103 48.75 0.89 -13.07
CA THR A 103 48.50 -0.30 -12.28
C THR A 103 49.38 -0.41 -11.04
N ALA A 104 48.77 -0.36 -9.88
CA ALA A 104 49.32 -1.00 -8.68
C ALA A 104 48.38 -2.11 -8.23
N VAL A 105 48.74 -3.33 -8.56
CA VAL A 105 48.12 -4.52 -8.03
C VAL A 105 48.48 -4.63 -6.55
N THR A 106 47.56 -4.33 -5.67
CA THR A 106 47.65 -4.71 -4.27
C THR A 106 46.84 -5.99 -4.09
N GLU A 107 47.56 -7.08 -3.84
CA GLU A 107 47.00 -8.35 -3.36
C GLU A 107 46.21 -8.08 -2.07
N TYR A 108 44.92 -8.40 -2.05
CA TYR A 108 44.16 -8.49 -0.82
C TYR A 108 44.38 -9.88 -0.23
N PRO A 109 44.68 -10.01 1.07
CA PRO A 109 44.80 -11.29 1.72
C PRO A 109 43.47 -12.05 1.71
N ALA A 110 43.58 -13.35 1.46
CA ALA A 110 42.46 -14.30 1.55
C ALA A 110 41.80 -14.20 2.94
N VAL A 111 40.58 -13.74 3.01
CA VAL A 111 39.77 -13.84 4.22
C VAL A 111 39.24 -15.27 4.29
N ASN A 112 40.01 -16.14 4.90
CA ASN A 112 39.53 -17.37 5.48
C ASN A 112 39.09 -17.08 6.90
N ASP A 113 37.83 -16.68 7.08
CA ASP A 113 37.11 -16.86 8.34
C ASP A 113 35.61 -16.62 8.05
N VAL A 114 34.96 -17.69 7.57
CA VAL A 114 33.53 -17.85 7.69
C VAL A 114 33.27 -18.27 9.13
N PRO A 115 32.51 -17.56 9.96
CA PRO A 115 32.17 -18.03 11.27
C PRO A 115 31.44 -19.37 11.13
N SER A 116 32.03 -20.41 11.66
CA SER A 116 31.42 -21.72 11.84
C SER A 116 30.22 -21.54 12.78
N TYR A 117 29.01 -21.56 12.25
CA TYR A 117 27.82 -21.68 13.07
C TYR A 117 27.88 -23.05 13.77
N THR A 118 28.32 -23.03 15.02
CA THR A 118 28.12 -24.12 15.97
C THR A 118 26.63 -24.44 16.06
N GLN A 119 26.32 -25.72 16.16
CA GLN A 119 24.99 -26.33 16.29
C GLN A 119 23.99 -25.42 16.99
N ALA A 120 22.78 -25.30 16.38
CA ALA A 120 21.63 -24.64 16.95
C ALA A 120 21.47 -25.05 18.43
N PRO A 121 21.31 -24.07 19.34
CA PRO A 121 20.99 -24.38 20.73
C PRO A 121 19.72 -25.21 20.74
N VAL A 122 19.72 -26.25 21.56
CA VAL A 122 18.53 -27.04 21.87
C VAL A 122 17.45 -26.05 22.32
N VAL A 123 16.37 -25.96 21.54
CA VAL A 123 15.24 -25.08 21.82
C VAL A 123 14.67 -25.48 23.16
N THR A 124 14.99 -24.72 24.22
CA THR A 124 14.15 -24.63 25.39
C THR A 124 12.82 -24.07 24.92
N GLU A 125 11.72 -24.70 25.30
CA GLU A 125 10.36 -24.44 24.90
C GLU A 125 10.13 -22.97 24.53
N ALA A 126 9.81 -22.75 23.22
CA ALA A 126 9.41 -21.45 22.73
C ALA A 126 8.26 -20.95 23.61
N PRO A 127 8.17 -19.63 23.90
CA PRO A 127 7.02 -19.08 24.58
C PRO A 127 5.77 -19.52 23.83
N VAL A 128 4.79 -20.03 24.58
CA VAL A 128 3.51 -20.47 24.03
C VAL A 128 2.94 -19.29 23.24
N ILE A 129 3.07 -19.36 21.92
CA ILE A 129 2.41 -18.44 21.01
C ILE A 129 0.92 -18.74 21.23
N THR A 130 0.18 -17.77 21.74
CA THR A 130 -1.27 -17.88 21.87
C THR A 130 -1.80 -18.13 20.46
N GLU A 131 -2.15 -19.38 20.17
CA GLU A 131 -2.81 -19.70 18.91
C GLU A 131 -4.00 -18.77 18.75
N ALA A 132 -4.13 -18.14 17.56
CA ALA A 132 -5.37 -17.46 17.19
C ALA A 132 -6.54 -18.39 17.54
N PRO A 133 -7.67 -17.88 18.05
CA PRO A 133 -8.75 -18.72 18.52
C PRO A 133 -9.06 -19.78 17.46
N THR A 134 -8.85 -21.03 17.82
CA THR A 134 -9.08 -22.18 16.94
C THR A 134 -10.58 -22.23 16.71
N VAL A 135 -11.05 -21.53 15.66
CA VAL A 135 -12.38 -21.75 15.15
C VAL A 135 -12.34 -23.17 14.60
N THR A 136 -12.88 -24.10 15.34
CA THR A 136 -13.01 -25.50 14.88
C THR A 136 -13.96 -25.47 13.69
N ALA A 137 -13.41 -25.36 12.49
CA ALA A 137 -14.19 -25.40 11.27
C ALA A 137 -14.93 -26.74 11.22
N ALA A 138 -16.25 -26.72 11.09
CA ALA A 138 -16.97 -27.93 10.80
C ALA A 138 -16.41 -28.52 9.48
N PRO A 139 -16.24 -29.86 9.39
CA PRO A 139 -15.72 -30.44 8.15
C PRO A 139 -16.62 -30.03 6.98
N LEU A 140 -15.98 -29.62 5.88
CA LEU A 140 -16.68 -29.24 4.66
C LEU A 140 -17.54 -30.41 4.19
N THR A 141 -18.83 -30.18 4.08
CA THR A 141 -19.78 -31.19 3.59
C THR A 141 -19.87 -31.25 2.06
N GLY A 142 -19.05 -30.48 1.34
CA GLY A 142 -18.98 -30.42 -0.12
C GLY A 142 -17.91 -31.38 -0.68
N GLN A 143 -18.18 -31.98 -1.87
CA GLN A 143 -17.17 -32.76 -2.56
C GLN A 143 -16.09 -31.82 -3.10
N ALA A 144 -14.85 -31.92 -2.56
CA ALA A 144 -13.70 -31.28 -3.18
C ALA A 144 -13.48 -31.86 -4.58
N ARG A 145 -13.01 -31.07 -5.55
CA ARG A 145 -12.58 -31.63 -6.82
C ARG A 145 -11.46 -32.67 -6.61
N ALA A 146 -11.32 -33.61 -7.52
CA ALA A 146 -10.17 -34.49 -7.49
C ALA A 146 -8.86 -33.72 -7.56
N LYS A 147 -7.85 -34.15 -6.78
CA LYS A 147 -6.49 -33.58 -6.88
C LYS A 147 -5.94 -33.82 -8.29
N ARG A 148 -5.16 -32.85 -8.77
CA ARG A 148 -4.54 -32.88 -10.11
C ARG A 148 -3.27 -33.74 -10.12
N VAL A 149 -2.64 -33.85 -8.96
CA VAL A 149 -1.44 -34.66 -8.74
C VAL A 149 -1.76 -35.76 -7.78
N ALA A 150 -1.39 -37.00 -8.16
CA ALA A 150 -1.57 -38.20 -7.35
C ALA A 150 -0.19 -38.79 -7.03
N PRO A 151 0.39 -38.56 -5.83
CA PRO A 151 1.68 -39.10 -5.44
C PRO A 151 1.67 -40.64 -5.43
N LYS A 152 2.77 -41.27 -5.88
CA LYS A 152 2.96 -42.71 -5.84
C LYS A 152 3.13 -43.22 -4.41
N GLY A 153 3.70 -42.37 -3.56
CA GLY A 153 3.98 -42.68 -2.16
C GLY A 153 5.27 -43.50 -1.95
N ASN A 154 5.56 -43.80 -0.67
CA ASN A 154 6.70 -44.58 -0.23
C ASN A 154 8.07 -44.07 -0.72
N GLY A 155 8.25 -42.79 -0.86
CA GLY A 155 9.48 -42.18 -1.35
C GLY A 155 9.79 -42.50 -2.82
N GLN A 156 8.82 -42.90 -3.61
CA GLN A 156 9.00 -43.32 -5.01
C GLN A 156 8.72 -42.18 -6.01
N ASP A 157 8.17 -41.05 -5.54
CA ASP A 157 7.90 -39.93 -6.41
C ASP A 157 9.19 -39.28 -6.91
N THR A 158 9.17 -38.81 -8.14
CA THR A 158 10.12 -37.82 -8.63
C THR A 158 9.48 -36.44 -8.48
N VAL A 159 10.28 -35.46 -8.10
CA VAL A 159 9.81 -34.08 -7.84
C VAL A 159 10.65 -33.09 -8.65
N THR A 160 10.00 -32.16 -9.34
CA THR A 160 10.66 -31.00 -9.94
C THR A 160 10.17 -29.74 -9.25
N VAL A 161 11.07 -29.06 -8.57
CA VAL A 161 10.85 -27.73 -7.97
C VAL A 161 11.38 -26.69 -8.96
N MET A 162 10.49 -25.86 -9.45
CA MET A 162 10.75 -24.76 -10.40
C MET A 162 10.73 -23.46 -9.62
N ILE A 163 11.83 -22.73 -9.59
CA ILE A 163 11.94 -21.44 -8.90
C ILE A 163 12.13 -20.36 -9.95
N TYR A 164 11.15 -19.46 -10.05
CA TYR A 164 11.15 -18.35 -10.96
C TYR A 164 11.64 -17.10 -10.21
N MET A 165 12.97 -16.89 -10.25
CA MET A 165 13.67 -15.91 -9.43
C MET A 165 13.93 -14.62 -10.19
N CYS A 166 13.08 -13.63 -9.99
CA CYS A 166 13.25 -12.28 -10.52
C CYS A 166 13.97 -11.41 -9.47
N GLY A 167 15.28 -11.21 -9.64
CA GLY A 167 16.14 -10.69 -8.57
C GLY A 167 15.90 -9.22 -8.18
N THR A 168 15.47 -8.40 -9.09
CA THR A 168 15.14 -6.97 -8.91
C THR A 168 16.16 -6.21 -8.04
N ASP A 169 15.69 -5.31 -7.22
CA ASP A 169 16.49 -4.64 -6.21
C ASP A 169 16.68 -5.48 -4.93
N LEU A 170 15.80 -6.45 -4.69
CA LEU A 170 15.97 -7.45 -3.63
C LEU A 170 17.36 -8.08 -3.74
N GLU A 171 17.79 -8.34 -4.96
CA GLU A 171 19.14 -8.85 -5.21
C GLU A 171 20.16 -7.71 -5.35
N SER A 172 19.92 -6.71 -6.21
CA SER A 172 20.93 -5.71 -6.56
C SER A 172 21.33 -4.81 -5.39
N LYS A 173 20.43 -4.55 -4.44
CA LYS A 173 20.70 -3.78 -3.22
C LYS A 173 21.06 -4.69 -2.06
N TYR A 174 20.27 -5.69 -1.79
CA TYR A 174 20.30 -6.45 -0.54
C TYR A 174 20.92 -7.85 -0.67
N GLY A 175 21.08 -8.39 -1.89
CA GLY A 175 21.69 -9.71 -2.11
C GLY A 175 20.80 -10.88 -1.67
N MET A 176 19.47 -10.66 -1.58
CA MET A 176 18.54 -11.67 -1.06
C MET A 176 18.49 -12.91 -1.95
N GLY A 177 18.39 -12.73 -3.29
CA GLY A 177 18.42 -13.87 -4.20
C GLY A 177 19.74 -14.68 -4.12
N THR A 178 20.87 -14.00 -3.91
CA THR A 178 22.16 -14.66 -3.66
C THR A 178 22.15 -15.43 -2.34
N SER A 179 21.52 -14.90 -1.28
CA SER A 179 21.35 -15.58 0.01
C SER A 179 20.53 -16.87 -0.15
N ASP A 180 19.39 -16.79 -0.82
CA ASP A 180 18.47 -17.92 -0.98
C ASP A 180 19.03 -19.00 -1.90
N LEU A 181 19.75 -18.60 -2.97
CA LEU A 181 20.56 -19.55 -3.74
C LEU A 181 21.60 -20.25 -2.85
N GLY A 182 22.23 -19.51 -1.92
CA GLY A 182 23.14 -20.04 -0.93
C GLY A 182 22.47 -21.05 0.03
N GLU A 183 21.22 -20.82 0.41
CA GLU A 183 20.44 -21.76 1.22
C GLU A 183 20.08 -23.03 0.43
N MET A 184 19.66 -22.86 -0.82
CA MET A 184 19.31 -23.98 -1.71
C MET A 184 20.52 -24.92 -1.91
N VAL A 185 21.72 -24.37 -2.12
CA VAL A 185 22.94 -25.21 -2.32
C VAL A 185 23.45 -25.88 -1.05
N LYS A 186 23.00 -25.43 0.13
CA LYS A 186 23.26 -26.11 1.41
C LYS A 186 22.34 -27.31 1.63
N ALA A 187 21.19 -27.35 0.94
CA ALA A 187 20.26 -28.45 1.08
C ALA A 187 20.86 -29.78 0.57
N ASN A 188 20.49 -30.87 1.25
CA ASN A 188 20.88 -32.21 0.80
C ASN A 188 19.89 -32.70 -0.26
N ILE A 189 20.18 -32.40 -1.54
CA ILE A 189 19.29 -32.74 -2.67
C ILE A 189 19.58 -34.17 -3.15
N SER A 190 18.51 -34.99 -3.19
CA SER A 190 18.58 -36.36 -3.70
C SER A 190 18.41 -36.45 -5.22
N ASP A 191 18.70 -37.57 -5.83
CA ASP A 191 18.50 -37.85 -7.26
C ASP A 191 17.02 -37.89 -7.70
N LYS A 192 16.10 -37.97 -6.73
CA LYS A 192 14.66 -37.91 -6.99
C LYS A 192 14.08 -36.51 -7.02
N VAL A 193 14.82 -35.48 -6.60
CA VAL A 193 14.40 -34.10 -6.52
C VAL A 193 15.27 -33.24 -7.42
N ASN A 194 14.65 -32.63 -8.42
CA ASN A 194 15.28 -31.60 -9.26
C ASN A 194 14.87 -30.23 -8.76
N VAL A 195 15.81 -29.38 -8.41
CA VAL A 195 15.56 -27.96 -8.10
C VAL A 195 16.14 -27.13 -9.25
N ILE A 196 15.27 -26.52 -10.02
CA ILE A 196 15.60 -25.78 -11.24
C ILE A 196 15.23 -24.31 -11.02
N VAL A 197 16.19 -23.42 -11.22
CA VAL A 197 16.03 -21.98 -10.99
C VAL A 197 16.22 -21.24 -12.30
N GLU A 198 15.24 -20.47 -12.74
CA GLU A 198 15.47 -19.40 -13.70
C GLU A 198 15.83 -18.13 -12.93
N THR A 199 16.88 -17.43 -13.35
CA THR A 199 17.36 -16.19 -12.77
C THR A 199 17.31 -15.07 -13.80
N GLY A 200 16.84 -13.89 -13.40
CA GLY A 200 16.78 -12.71 -14.26
C GLY A 200 16.34 -11.46 -13.48
N GLY A 201 15.88 -10.43 -14.18
CA GLY A 201 15.19 -9.29 -13.56
C GLY A 201 16.06 -8.29 -12.79
N CYS A 202 17.36 -8.52 -12.64
CA CYS A 202 18.25 -7.76 -11.79
C CYS A 202 19.35 -7.03 -12.58
N LYS A 203 19.64 -5.79 -12.24
CA LYS A 203 20.72 -5.00 -12.84
C LYS A 203 22.11 -5.42 -12.41
N ALA A 204 22.25 -5.96 -11.18
CA ALA A 204 23.53 -6.35 -10.61
C ALA A 204 23.35 -7.43 -9.54
N TRP A 205 23.75 -8.67 -9.86
CA TRP A 205 23.78 -9.75 -8.88
C TRP A 205 24.94 -9.58 -7.90
N LYS A 206 24.72 -9.88 -6.63
CA LYS A 206 25.75 -9.80 -5.58
C LYS A 206 26.71 -11.01 -5.58
N ASN A 207 26.56 -11.89 -6.55
CA ASN A 207 27.46 -13.00 -6.79
C ASN A 207 28.07 -12.91 -8.20
N ASN A 208 29.15 -13.67 -8.46
CA ASN A 208 29.86 -13.70 -9.75
C ASN A 208 29.43 -14.88 -10.65
N ILE A 209 28.34 -15.58 -10.29
CA ILE A 209 27.87 -16.77 -11.01
C ILE A 209 26.74 -16.41 -11.97
N VAL A 210 25.79 -15.60 -11.49
CA VAL A 210 24.56 -15.24 -12.20
C VAL A 210 24.78 -13.97 -13.03
N SER A 211 24.30 -14.00 -14.29
CA SER A 211 24.38 -12.85 -15.19
C SER A 211 23.24 -11.86 -14.97
N SER A 212 23.55 -10.57 -14.96
CA SER A 212 22.57 -9.49 -14.99
C SER A 212 22.10 -9.10 -16.40
N SER A 213 22.78 -9.59 -17.46
CA SER A 213 22.47 -9.18 -18.84
C SER A 213 21.50 -10.11 -19.59
N VAL A 214 21.35 -11.34 -19.14
CA VAL A 214 20.50 -12.37 -19.75
C VAL A 214 19.86 -13.23 -18.68
N ASN A 215 18.69 -13.80 -18.96
CA ASN A 215 18.10 -14.84 -18.14
C ASN A 215 18.92 -16.13 -18.26
N GLN A 216 19.04 -16.87 -17.19
CA GLN A 216 19.81 -18.11 -17.14
C GLN A 216 19.05 -19.19 -16.36
N ILE A 217 19.30 -20.46 -16.68
CA ILE A 217 18.72 -21.59 -15.96
C ILE A 217 19.83 -22.38 -15.27
N TYR A 218 19.60 -22.67 -14.00
CA TYR A 218 20.48 -23.45 -13.15
C TYR A 218 19.76 -24.64 -12.55
N GLN A 219 20.52 -25.73 -12.32
CA GLN A 219 20.10 -26.79 -11.41
C GLN A 219 20.89 -26.64 -10.11
N VAL A 220 20.19 -26.62 -9.00
CA VAL A 220 20.79 -26.66 -7.67
C VAL A 220 21.36 -28.04 -7.41
N GLN A 221 22.59 -28.08 -6.97
CA GLN A 221 23.30 -29.31 -6.50
C GLN A 221 23.85 -29.01 -5.11
N GLN A 222 24.09 -30.06 -4.34
CA GLN A 222 24.74 -29.90 -3.06
C GLN A 222 26.12 -29.21 -3.23
N GLY A 223 26.30 -28.06 -2.60
CA GLY A 223 27.52 -27.27 -2.66
C GLY A 223 27.71 -26.39 -3.89
N GLY A 224 26.70 -26.26 -4.80
CA GLY A 224 26.86 -25.39 -5.95
C GLY A 224 25.68 -25.37 -6.94
N LEU A 225 25.85 -24.56 -7.97
CA LEU A 225 24.87 -24.39 -9.06
C LEU A 225 25.48 -24.97 -10.37
N ARG A 226 24.77 -25.91 -10.98
CA ARG A 226 25.08 -26.37 -12.33
C ARG A 226 24.32 -25.51 -13.35
N ARG A 227 25.01 -24.71 -14.14
CA ARG A 227 24.41 -23.94 -15.20
C ARG A 227 23.91 -24.84 -16.32
N LEU A 228 22.61 -24.79 -16.62
CA LEU A 228 21.95 -25.55 -17.68
C LEU A 228 21.87 -24.73 -18.96
N GLU A 229 21.44 -23.47 -18.83
CA GLU A 229 21.36 -22.49 -19.93
C GLU A 229 22.12 -21.24 -19.55
N SER A 230 23.14 -20.92 -20.33
CA SER A 230 23.96 -19.71 -20.11
C SER A 230 23.28 -18.43 -20.66
N ASN A 231 22.32 -18.57 -21.55
CA ASN A 231 21.56 -17.50 -22.18
C ASN A 231 20.16 -18.04 -22.52
N PHE A 232 19.19 -17.82 -21.64
CA PHE A 232 17.78 -18.17 -21.88
C PHE A 232 16.99 -17.02 -22.51
N GLY A 233 17.69 -15.95 -22.91
CA GLY A 233 17.14 -14.77 -23.55
C GLY A 233 17.23 -13.52 -22.70
N THR A 234 16.55 -12.48 -23.17
CA THR A 234 16.49 -11.16 -22.52
C THR A 234 15.06 -10.71 -22.27
N ALA A 235 14.08 -11.61 -22.36
CA ALA A 235 12.69 -11.31 -22.08
C ALA A 235 12.51 -10.82 -20.64
N TYR A 236 11.50 -10.00 -20.42
CA TYR A 236 11.13 -9.56 -19.05
C TYR A 236 10.80 -10.77 -18.18
N MET A 237 11.22 -10.74 -16.92
CA MET A 237 10.78 -11.75 -15.95
C MET A 237 9.29 -11.61 -15.62
N THR A 238 8.66 -10.50 -15.94
CA THR A 238 7.20 -10.30 -15.82
C THR A 238 6.44 -10.58 -17.12
N ASP A 239 7.12 -11.11 -18.16
CA ASP A 239 6.47 -11.56 -19.39
C ASP A 239 5.89 -12.97 -19.20
N PRO A 240 4.56 -13.16 -19.37
CA PRO A 240 3.93 -14.48 -19.27
C PRO A 240 4.54 -15.53 -20.19
N ASP A 241 5.05 -15.12 -21.35
CA ASP A 241 5.65 -16.05 -22.31
C ASP A 241 7.04 -16.54 -21.85
N ASN A 242 7.79 -15.71 -21.10
CA ASN A 242 9.05 -16.14 -20.49
C ASN A 242 8.80 -17.20 -19.41
N LEU A 243 7.87 -16.96 -18.50
CA LEU A 243 7.47 -17.96 -17.49
C LEU A 243 6.96 -19.26 -18.13
N ALA A 244 6.13 -19.16 -19.17
CA ALA A 244 5.66 -20.33 -19.91
C ALA A 244 6.82 -21.13 -20.54
N ALA A 245 7.80 -20.44 -21.11
CA ALA A 245 9.00 -21.08 -21.69
C ALA A 245 9.82 -21.81 -20.63
N PHE A 246 9.99 -21.21 -19.44
CA PHE A 246 10.66 -21.86 -18.30
C PHE A 246 9.92 -23.14 -17.85
N ILE A 247 8.60 -23.05 -17.67
CA ILE A 247 7.77 -24.22 -17.32
C ILE A 247 7.91 -25.33 -18.37
N GLN A 248 7.86 -24.98 -19.66
CA GLN A 248 8.01 -25.94 -20.77
C GLN A 248 9.42 -26.54 -20.79
N TYR A 249 10.46 -25.75 -20.51
CA TYR A 249 11.83 -26.22 -20.38
C TYR A 249 11.95 -27.28 -19.28
N CYS A 250 11.41 -27.00 -18.10
CA CYS A 250 11.40 -27.94 -16.98
C CYS A 250 10.61 -29.21 -17.31
N LYS A 251 9.41 -29.08 -17.86
CA LYS A 251 8.58 -30.19 -18.29
C LYS A 251 9.30 -31.14 -19.26
N LYS A 252 10.06 -30.57 -20.19
CA LYS A 252 10.80 -31.33 -21.22
C LYS A 252 12.03 -32.02 -20.66
N ASN A 253 12.83 -31.30 -19.84
CA ASN A 253 14.16 -31.77 -19.43
C ASN A 253 14.16 -32.45 -18.06
N PHE A 254 13.17 -32.19 -17.21
CA PHE A 254 13.03 -32.70 -15.85
C PHE A 254 11.60 -33.18 -15.57
N PRO A 255 11.09 -34.16 -16.37
CA PRO A 255 9.75 -34.69 -16.15
C PRO A 255 9.67 -35.35 -14.78
N ALA A 256 8.60 -35.06 -14.03
CA ALA A 256 8.42 -35.56 -12.67
C ALA A 256 6.98 -35.93 -12.38
N ASP A 257 6.76 -36.75 -11.36
CA ASP A 257 5.43 -37.14 -10.87
C ASP A 257 4.75 -35.97 -10.17
N ARG A 258 5.56 -35.14 -9.48
CA ARG A 258 5.12 -33.95 -8.73
C ARG A 258 5.90 -32.73 -9.22
N ASN A 259 5.19 -31.64 -9.45
CA ASN A 259 5.77 -30.37 -9.86
C ASN A 259 5.41 -29.29 -8.83
N ILE A 260 6.37 -28.52 -8.39
CA ILE A 260 6.24 -27.36 -7.49
C ILE A 260 6.75 -26.16 -8.24
N LEU A 261 6.01 -25.05 -8.21
CA LEU A 261 6.42 -23.76 -8.79
C LEU A 261 6.45 -22.70 -7.69
N ILE A 262 7.59 -22.05 -7.53
CA ILE A 262 7.79 -20.94 -6.60
C ILE A 262 8.07 -19.67 -7.40
N PHE A 263 7.27 -18.64 -7.15
CA PHE A 263 7.52 -17.28 -7.61
C PHE A 263 8.33 -16.54 -6.56
N TRP A 264 9.44 -15.95 -6.96
CA TRP A 264 10.36 -15.24 -6.07
C TRP A 264 10.61 -13.82 -6.56
N ASP A 265 10.04 -12.83 -5.92
CA ASP A 265 10.19 -11.38 -6.15
C ASP A 265 9.25 -10.61 -5.22
N HIS A 266 9.02 -9.34 -5.50
CA HIS A 266 7.93 -8.55 -4.93
C HIS A 266 6.54 -9.09 -5.30
N GLY A 267 5.55 -8.77 -4.49
CA GLY A 267 4.14 -9.05 -4.74
C GLY A 267 3.24 -7.88 -4.38
N GLY A 268 2.23 -7.63 -5.21
CA GLY A 268 1.28 -6.53 -5.04
C GLY A 268 -0.19 -7.01 -5.00
N GLY A 269 -0.43 -8.24 -4.58
CA GLY A 269 -1.78 -8.82 -4.46
C GLY A 269 -2.51 -9.00 -5.79
N SER A 270 -3.84 -9.11 -5.71
CA SER A 270 -4.67 -9.34 -6.89
C SER A 270 -4.74 -8.14 -7.84
N VAL A 271 -4.57 -6.93 -7.32
CA VAL A 271 -4.68 -5.69 -8.09
C VAL A 271 -3.41 -5.37 -8.87
N SER A 272 -2.23 -5.55 -8.26
CA SER A 272 -0.95 -5.20 -8.88
C SER A 272 -0.24 -6.40 -9.50
N GLY A 273 -0.39 -7.62 -8.93
CA GLY A 273 0.20 -8.84 -9.45
C GLY A 273 1.60 -9.12 -8.89
N PHE A 274 2.43 -9.84 -9.65
CA PHE A 274 3.73 -10.34 -9.23
C PHE A 274 4.88 -9.61 -9.93
N GLY A 275 5.87 -9.19 -9.16
CA GLY A 275 7.20 -8.80 -9.57
C GLY A 275 7.33 -7.60 -10.50
N TYR A 276 8.57 -7.21 -10.77
CA TYR A 276 8.93 -6.31 -11.86
C TYR A 276 10.34 -6.63 -12.35
N ASP A 277 10.74 -6.18 -13.55
CA ASP A 277 12.08 -6.40 -14.08
C ASP A 277 12.91 -5.11 -14.03
N GLN A 278 13.85 -5.03 -13.10
CA GLN A 278 14.67 -3.84 -12.87
C GLN A 278 15.51 -3.42 -14.07
N ARG A 279 15.76 -4.32 -15.03
CA ARG A 279 16.60 -4.04 -16.21
C ARG A 279 15.94 -3.10 -17.22
N TYR A 280 14.61 -3.02 -17.20
CA TYR A 280 13.84 -2.40 -18.29
C TYR A 280 12.99 -1.20 -17.84
N GLY A 281 13.27 -0.62 -16.69
CA GLY A 281 12.55 0.56 -16.19
C GLY A 281 11.13 0.24 -15.69
N SER A 282 10.19 1.15 -15.89
CA SER A 282 8.82 1.07 -15.36
C SER A 282 7.98 -0.03 -16.02
N ASN A 283 8.36 -1.28 -15.87
CA ASN A 283 7.56 -2.38 -16.35
C ASN A 283 6.40 -2.69 -15.42
N SER A 284 5.30 -3.10 -16.04
CA SER A 284 4.18 -3.65 -15.30
C SER A 284 4.54 -4.96 -14.65
N SER A 285 4.06 -5.18 -13.43
CA SER A 285 4.03 -6.48 -12.78
C SER A 285 3.27 -7.50 -13.66
N MET A 286 3.58 -8.79 -13.48
CA MET A 286 2.80 -9.84 -14.12
C MET A 286 1.44 -9.96 -13.41
N THR A 287 0.37 -9.54 -14.09
CA THR A 287 -1.00 -9.62 -13.53
C THR A 287 -1.43 -11.06 -13.31
N LEU A 288 -2.49 -11.30 -12.51
CA LEU A 288 -3.07 -12.64 -12.36
C LEU A 288 -3.51 -13.24 -13.71
N ALA A 289 -3.99 -12.41 -14.64
CA ALA A 289 -4.31 -12.83 -16.01
C ALA A 289 -3.05 -13.28 -16.76
N GLY A 290 -1.92 -12.59 -16.58
CA GLY A 290 -0.62 -12.98 -17.12
C GLY A 290 -0.11 -14.29 -16.55
N ILE A 291 -0.21 -14.48 -15.22
CA ILE A 291 0.14 -15.75 -14.56
C ILE A 291 -0.73 -16.90 -15.12
N LYS A 292 -2.05 -16.68 -15.22
CA LYS A 292 -2.99 -17.64 -15.83
C LYS A 292 -2.54 -18.04 -17.24
N GLN A 293 -2.24 -17.06 -18.10
CA GLN A 293 -1.74 -17.28 -19.46
C GLN A 293 -0.45 -18.12 -19.47
N ALA A 294 0.50 -17.81 -18.60
CA ALA A 294 1.76 -18.51 -18.50
C ALA A 294 1.58 -19.98 -18.10
N LEU A 295 0.74 -20.24 -17.08
CA LEU A 295 0.44 -21.59 -16.60
C LEU A 295 -0.30 -22.42 -17.66
N GLU A 296 -1.22 -21.79 -18.40
CA GLU A 296 -1.95 -22.42 -19.49
C GLU A 296 -1.02 -22.83 -20.63
N LYS A 297 -0.16 -21.92 -21.10
CA LYS A 297 0.86 -22.18 -22.13
C LYS A 297 1.92 -23.16 -21.65
N GLY A 298 2.34 -23.10 -20.40
CA GLY A 298 3.31 -24.02 -19.79
C GLY A 298 2.83 -25.46 -19.77
N GLY A 299 1.51 -25.64 -19.59
CA GLY A 299 0.83 -26.93 -19.74
C GLY A 299 1.29 -28.00 -18.73
N VAL A 300 1.60 -27.57 -17.49
CA VAL A 300 1.93 -28.43 -16.34
C VAL A 300 0.82 -28.31 -15.30
N LYS A 301 0.55 -29.38 -14.57
CA LYS A 301 -0.25 -29.34 -13.35
C LYS A 301 0.69 -29.45 -12.16
N PHE A 302 0.45 -28.58 -11.18
CA PHE A 302 1.32 -28.45 -10.03
C PHE A 302 0.70 -29.10 -8.79
N ASP A 303 1.55 -29.73 -8.00
CA ASP A 303 1.24 -30.16 -6.66
C ASP A 303 1.08 -28.96 -5.72
N LEU A 304 2.02 -28.02 -5.83
CA LEU A 304 2.04 -26.76 -5.08
C LEU A 304 2.49 -25.62 -5.98
N VAL A 305 1.82 -24.49 -5.86
CA VAL A 305 2.32 -23.19 -6.32
C VAL A 305 2.56 -22.33 -5.09
N GLY A 306 3.74 -21.72 -4.98
CA GLY A 306 4.13 -20.86 -3.88
C GLY A 306 4.52 -19.47 -4.36
N PHE A 307 4.31 -18.48 -3.51
CA PHE A 307 4.78 -17.12 -3.71
C PHE A 307 5.65 -16.73 -2.51
N ASP A 308 6.96 -16.74 -2.70
CA ASP A 308 7.94 -16.09 -1.84
C ASP A 308 7.93 -14.61 -2.25
N ALA A 309 6.84 -13.94 -1.87
CA ALA A 309 6.46 -12.62 -2.34
C ALA A 309 5.28 -12.06 -1.52
N CYS A 310 5.29 -10.76 -1.26
CA CYS A 310 4.27 -10.05 -0.49
C CYS A 310 2.85 -10.22 -1.07
N LEU A 311 1.82 -10.28 -0.21
CA LEU A 311 0.41 -10.01 -0.54
C LEU A 311 -0.27 -11.00 -1.50
N MET A 312 0.36 -12.08 -1.92
CA MET A 312 -0.19 -12.99 -2.94
C MET A 312 -1.17 -14.04 -2.38
N GLY A 313 -1.42 -14.06 -1.07
CA GLY A 313 -2.37 -14.95 -0.40
C GLY A 313 -3.84 -14.52 -0.56
N THR A 314 -4.29 -14.28 -1.80
CA THR A 314 -5.63 -13.77 -2.08
C THR A 314 -6.58 -14.82 -2.63
N LEU A 315 -7.89 -14.63 -2.39
CA LEU A 315 -8.94 -15.49 -2.96
C LEU A 315 -8.87 -15.52 -4.49
N GLU A 316 -8.66 -14.36 -5.11
CA GLU A 316 -8.58 -14.22 -6.56
C GLU A 316 -7.44 -15.08 -7.13
N ASN A 317 -6.25 -15.01 -6.49
CA ASN A 317 -5.11 -15.84 -6.89
C ASN A 317 -5.42 -17.33 -6.67
N GLY A 318 -5.98 -17.70 -5.52
CA GLY A 318 -6.35 -19.07 -5.21
C GLY A 318 -7.33 -19.66 -6.21
N LEU A 319 -8.41 -18.95 -6.55
CA LEU A 319 -9.42 -19.40 -7.52
C LEU A 319 -8.85 -19.50 -8.94
N MET A 320 -8.01 -18.58 -9.37
CA MET A 320 -7.32 -18.65 -10.64
C MET A 320 -6.40 -19.88 -10.70
N LEU A 321 -5.59 -20.10 -9.66
CA LEU A 321 -4.63 -21.20 -9.57
C LEU A 321 -5.30 -22.58 -9.46
N ALA A 322 -6.51 -22.65 -8.92
CA ALA A 322 -7.23 -23.93 -8.73
C ALA A 322 -7.37 -24.75 -10.02
N ASN A 323 -7.27 -24.13 -11.19
CA ASN A 323 -7.25 -24.82 -12.47
C ASN A 323 -5.91 -25.48 -12.81
N TYR A 324 -4.82 -25.09 -12.11
CA TYR A 324 -3.45 -25.50 -12.44
C TYR A 324 -2.75 -26.22 -11.29
N ALA A 325 -3.14 -25.98 -10.03
CA ALA A 325 -2.45 -26.49 -8.84
C ALA A 325 -3.44 -27.09 -7.84
N ASP A 326 -2.89 -27.87 -6.89
CA ASP A 326 -3.65 -28.47 -5.79
C ASP A 326 -3.49 -27.73 -4.47
N TYR A 327 -2.35 -27.04 -4.26
CA TYR A 327 -2.10 -26.24 -3.08
C TYR A 327 -1.47 -24.89 -3.44
N LEU A 328 -1.77 -23.88 -2.62
CA LEU A 328 -1.15 -22.56 -2.64
C LEU A 328 -0.44 -22.35 -1.30
N VAL A 329 0.80 -21.81 -1.35
CA VAL A 329 1.49 -21.24 -0.20
C VAL A 329 1.78 -19.78 -0.51
N ALA A 330 1.22 -18.85 0.27
CA ALA A 330 1.38 -17.42 0.06
C ALA A 330 1.03 -16.62 1.31
N SER A 331 1.51 -15.37 1.37
CA SER A 331 1.26 -14.41 2.43
C SER A 331 0.09 -13.49 2.10
N GLU A 332 -0.71 -13.12 3.13
CA GLU A 332 -1.70 -12.05 3.05
C GLU A 332 -1.06 -10.67 3.23
N GLU A 333 0.00 -10.59 4.05
CA GLU A 333 0.74 -9.37 4.40
C GLU A 333 2.04 -9.28 3.57
N THR A 334 2.75 -8.16 3.68
CA THR A 334 4.11 -8.05 3.19
C THR A 334 5.01 -9.07 3.89
N GLU A 335 5.91 -9.69 3.14
CA GLU A 335 6.90 -10.61 3.70
C GLU A 335 8.16 -9.85 4.13
N PRO A 336 8.66 -10.07 5.36
CA PRO A 336 9.97 -9.58 5.74
C PRO A 336 11.05 -10.09 4.79
N GLY A 337 12.06 -9.28 4.52
CA GLY A 337 13.10 -9.56 3.52
C GLY A 337 14.02 -10.75 3.82
N THR A 338 13.74 -11.49 4.91
CA THR A 338 14.37 -12.81 5.17
C THR A 338 13.91 -13.87 4.18
N GLY A 339 12.72 -13.69 3.56
CA GLY A 339 12.14 -14.67 2.64
C GLY A 339 11.93 -16.05 3.26
N TRP A 340 11.69 -17.03 2.41
CA TRP A 340 11.52 -18.42 2.83
C TRP A 340 12.87 -19.09 3.09
N TYR A 341 12.95 -19.97 4.09
CA TYR A 341 14.18 -20.70 4.39
C TYR A 341 14.28 -22.01 3.60
N TYR A 342 15.03 -22.03 2.50
CA TYR A 342 15.05 -23.12 1.51
C TYR A 342 15.77 -24.40 1.98
N THR A 343 16.79 -24.29 2.82
CA THR A 343 17.65 -25.45 3.18
C THR A 343 16.87 -26.60 3.82
N ASN A 344 15.98 -26.29 4.77
CA ASN A 344 15.33 -27.30 5.61
C ASN A 344 14.28 -28.10 4.84
N TRP A 345 13.29 -27.43 4.22
CA TRP A 345 12.22 -28.14 3.54
C TRP A 345 12.68 -28.88 2.27
N LEU A 346 13.69 -28.35 1.52
CA LEU A 346 14.31 -29.05 0.39
C LEU A 346 15.01 -30.29 0.84
N THR A 347 15.78 -30.26 1.95
CA THR A 347 16.45 -31.43 2.53
C THR A 347 15.46 -32.50 2.96
N LYS A 348 14.35 -32.11 3.63
CA LYS A 348 13.31 -33.04 4.07
C LYS A 348 12.54 -33.66 2.91
N LEU A 349 12.18 -32.84 1.89
CA LEU A 349 11.55 -33.33 0.67
C LEU A 349 12.45 -34.29 -0.08
N SER A 350 13.77 -34.04 -0.12
CA SER A 350 14.75 -34.91 -0.74
C SER A 350 14.95 -36.23 0.02
N ALA A 351 14.88 -36.19 1.33
CA ALA A 351 14.93 -37.39 2.16
C ALA A 351 13.71 -38.32 1.96
N ASN A 352 12.54 -37.71 1.70
CA ASN A 352 11.32 -38.46 1.35
C ASN A 352 10.54 -37.68 0.27
N SER A 353 10.74 -38.00 -1.00
CA SER A 353 10.11 -37.34 -2.13
C SER A 353 8.59 -37.53 -2.18
N SER A 354 8.04 -38.42 -1.36
CA SER A 354 6.58 -38.65 -1.20
C SER A 354 6.01 -37.91 0.04
N THR A 355 6.73 -37.01 0.67
CA THR A 355 6.22 -36.17 1.76
C THR A 355 4.90 -35.50 1.32
N PRO A 356 3.81 -35.59 2.10
CA PRO A 356 2.55 -34.94 1.76
C PRO A 356 2.72 -33.44 1.49
N THR A 357 2.01 -32.90 0.52
CA THR A 357 2.14 -31.50 0.09
C THR A 357 1.80 -30.50 1.20
N THR A 358 0.78 -30.85 2.01
CA THR A 358 0.44 -30.08 3.20
C THR A 358 1.57 -30.01 4.22
N GLU A 359 2.34 -31.12 4.35
CA GLU A 359 3.49 -31.15 5.25
C GLU A 359 4.68 -30.34 4.68
N VAL A 360 4.87 -30.37 3.36
CA VAL A 360 5.87 -29.50 2.69
C VAL A 360 5.49 -28.03 2.93
N GLY A 361 4.23 -27.67 2.69
CA GLY A 361 3.73 -26.30 2.95
C GLY A 361 3.87 -25.90 4.42
N ARG A 362 3.52 -26.79 5.37
CA ARG A 362 3.69 -26.55 6.81
C ARG A 362 5.15 -26.25 7.19
N MET A 363 6.09 -27.00 6.64
CA MET A 363 7.52 -26.77 6.90
C MET A 363 7.97 -25.40 6.37
N ILE A 364 7.53 -25.01 5.18
CA ILE A 364 7.81 -23.67 4.61
C ILE A 364 7.28 -22.59 5.56
N VAL A 365 6.00 -22.70 5.97
CA VAL A 365 5.35 -21.75 6.87
C VAL A 365 6.05 -21.66 8.23
N ASP A 366 6.37 -22.81 8.84
CA ASP A 366 7.03 -22.86 10.16
C ASP A 366 8.43 -22.24 10.10
N ASP A 367 9.22 -22.59 9.09
CA ASP A 367 10.58 -22.09 8.92
C ASP A 367 10.57 -20.57 8.64
N PHE A 368 9.64 -20.08 7.79
CA PHE A 368 9.48 -18.65 7.51
C PHE A 368 9.14 -17.84 8.75
N VAL A 369 8.06 -18.22 9.46
CA VAL A 369 7.62 -17.46 10.67
C VAL A 369 8.71 -17.51 11.76
N ALA A 370 9.41 -18.63 11.91
CA ALA A 370 10.53 -18.73 12.85
C ALA A 370 11.72 -17.84 12.45
N ALA A 371 12.05 -17.76 11.16
CA ALA A 371 13.10 -16.88 10.64
C ALA A 371 12.72 -15.41 10.85
N CYS A 372 11.49 -15.03 10.57
CA CYS A 372 10.98 -13.67 10.81
C CYS A 372 11.04 -13.29 12.29
N ALA A 373 10.66 -14.19 13.20
CA ALA A 373 10.71 -13.94 14.64
C ALA A 373 12.14 -13.69 15.14
N GLN A 374 13.17 -14.28 14.49
CA GLN A 374 14.56 -14.12 14.89
C GLN A 374 15.23 -12.90 14.26
N SER A 375 14.97 -12.62 12.97
CA SER A 375 15.70 -11.63 12.19
C SER A 375 14.91 -10.36 11.93
N ALA A 376 13.59 -10.40 12.07
CA ALA A 376 12.65 -9.30 11.82
C ALA A 376 11.64 -9.17 12.97
N SER A 377 12.11 -9.30 14.20
CA SER A 377 11.27 -9.24 15.41
C SER A 377 10.45 -7.95 15.44
N GLY A 378 9.13 -8.07 15.70
CA GLY A 378 8.19 -6.95 15.70
C GLY A 378 7.62 -6.58 14.32
N GLN A 379 8.17 -7.11 13.23
CA GLN A 379 7.57 -6.96 11.90
C GLN A 379 6.40 -7.93 11.71
N SER A 380 5.45 -7.52 10.88
CA SER A 380 4.29 -8.35 10.53
C SER A 380 4.70 -9.47 9.58
N ALA A 381 4.21 -10.67 9.80
CA ALA A 381 4.40 -11.81 8.93
C ALA A 381 3.17 -12.71 8.95
N THR A 382 2.73 -13.16 7.79
CA THR A 382 1.68 -14.17 7.61
C THR A 382 2.13 -15.17 6.55
N LEU A 383 1.79 -16.45 6.69
CA LEU A 383 1.95 -17.41 5.61
C LEU A 383 0.96 -18.56 5.79
N SER A 384 0.28 -18.95 4.74
CA SER A 384 -0.75 -19.99 4.78
C SER A 384 -0.58 -21.08 3.73
N VAL A 385 -1.14 -22.25 4.01
CA VAL A 385 -1.29 -23.37 3.07
C VAL A 385 -2.75 -23.55 2.75
N VAL A 386 -3.14 -23.29 1.52
CA VAL A 386 -4.52 -23.36 1.06
C VAL A 386 -4.72 -24.56 0.13
N ASP A 387 -5.71 -25.40 0.42
CA ASP A 387 -6.17 -26.49 -0.45
C ASP A 387 -7.05 -25.93 -1.57
N LEU A 388 -6.50 -25.84 -2.77
CA LEU A 388 -7.18 -25.27 -3.93
C LEU A 388 -8.30 -26.17 -4.47
N ALA A 389 -8.31 -27.46 -4.15
CA ALA A 389 -9.41 -28.34 -4.54
C ALA A 389 -10.66 -28.10 -3.69
N GLU A 390 -10.47 -27.88 -2.40
CA GLU A 390 -11.56 -27.51 -1.49
C GLU A 390 -11.99 -26.06 -1.70
N LEU A 391 -11.05 -25.14 -1.86
CA LEU A 391 -11.34 -23.74 -2.15
C LEU A 391 -12.27 -23.60 -3.37
N ALA A 392 -11.90 -24.23 -4.49
CA ALA A 392 -12.68 -24.16 -5.74
C ALA A 392 -14.06 -24.81 -5.67
N SER A 393 -14.28 -25.70 -4.70
CA SER A 393 -15.57 -26.41 -4.57
C SER A 393 -16.50 -25.76 -3.55
N ALA A 394 -15.96 -25.31 -2.41
CA ALA A 394 -16.76 -24.82 -1.29
C ALA A 394 -16.96 -23.29 -1.32
N VAL A 395 -15.94 -22.54 -1.75
CA VAL A 395 -15.94 -21.07 -1.60
C VAL A 395 -16.82 -20.35 -2.64
N PRO A 396 -16.80 -20.67 -3.96
CA PRO A 396 -17.52 -19.86 -4.94
C PRO A 396 -19.02 -19.71 -4.68
N PRO A 397 -19.80 -20.75 -4.32
CA PRO A 397 -21.22 -20.56 -4.05
C PRO A 397 -21.50 -19.73 -2.78
N ALA A 398 -20.66 -19.88 -1.74
CA ALA A 398 -20.77 -19.09 -0.53
C ALA A 398 -20.35 -17.63 -0.77
N PHE A 399 -19.31 -17.42 -1.57
CA PHE A 399 -18.81 -16.11 -1.95
C PHE A 399 -19.82 -15.33 -2.80
N LYS A 400 -20.47 -16.00 -3.76
CA LYS A 400 -21.55 -15.42 -4.54
C LYS A 400 -22.70 -14.95 -3.64
N ALA A 401 -23.20 -15.84 -2.77
CA ALA A 401 -24.30 -15.50 -1.85
C ALA A 401 -23.93 -14.35 -0.91
N PHE A 402 -22.68 -14.31 -0.43
CA PHE A 402 -22.16 -13.23 0.40
C PHE A 402 -22.08 -11.90 -0.38
N SER A 403 -21.59 -11.91 -1.61
CA SER A 403 -21.54 -10.72 -2.47
C SER A 403 -22.95 -10.16 -2.75
N GLU A 404 -23.89 -11.03 -3.09
CA GLU A 404 -25.29 -10.68 -3.31
C GLU A 404 -25.94 -10.14 -2.02
N SER A 405 -25.55 -10.64 -0.84
CA SER A 405 -26.07 -10.14 0.43
C SER A 405 -25.57 -8.73 0.75
N ILE A 406 -24.31 -8.42 0.44
CA ILE A 406 -23.76 -7.06 0.60
C ILE A 406 -24.47 -6.09 -0.36
N SER A 407 -24.66 -6.46 -1.63
CA SER A 407 -25.44 -5.67 -2.58
C SER A 407 -26.87 -5.44 -2.07
N GLY A 408 -27.50 -6.45 -1.47
CA GLY A 408 -28.81 -6.33 -0.81
C GLY A 408 -28.79 -5.33 0.35
N MET A 409 -27.80 -5.41 1.24
CA MET A 409 -27.63 -4.43 2.34
C MET A 409 -27.49 -3.00 1.83
N ILE A 410 -26.72 -2.79 0.75
CA ILE A 410 -26.57 -1.47 0.13
C ILE A 410 -27.91 -1.00 -0.43
N ALA A 411 -28.66 -1.85 -1.13
CA ALA A 411 -29.99 -1.55 -1.67
C ALA A 411 -31.02 -1.24 -0.56
N ASP A 412 -30.91 -1.93 0.58
CA ASP A 412 -31.78 -1.73 1.77
C ASP A 412 -31.33 -0.56 2.66
N LYS A 413 -30.35 0.27 2.18
CA LYS A 413 -29.81 1.45 2.87
C LYS A 413 -29.00 1.12 4.13
N GLU A 414 -28.39 -0.08 4.20
CA GLU A 414 -27.53 -0.52 5.29
C GLU A 414 -26.03 -0.31 4.97
N TYR A 415 -25.69 0.61 4.06
CA TYR A 415 -24.31 0.91 3.67
C TYR A 415 -23.40 1.19 4.87
N SER A 416 -23.89 1.90 5.91
CA SER A 416 -23.11 2.20 7.12
C SER A 416 -22.62 0.95 7.84
N GLN A 417 -23.39 -0.16 7.81
CA GLN A 417 -22.99 -1.42 8.39
C GLN A 417 -21.88 -2.08 7.58
N VAL A 418 -21.98 -2.04 6.24
CA VAL A 418 -20.93 -2.55 5.35
C VAL A 418 -19.63 -1.74 5.51
N SER A 419 -19.73 -0.41 5.54
CA SER A 419 -18.59 0.47 5.77
C SER A 419 -17.96 0.24 7.16
N ALA A 420 -18.76 0.07 8.21
CA ALA A 420 -18.26 -0.24 9.54
C ALA A 420 -17.58 -1.62 9.60
N ALA A 421 -18.15 -2.64 8.95
CA ALA A 421 -17.53 -3.95 8.84
C ALA A 421 -16.18 -3.85 8.11
N ARG A 422 -16.10 -3.10 7.00
CA ARG A 422 -14.86 -2.87 6.24
C ARG A 422 -13.79 -2.15 7.08
N SER A 423 -14.15 -1.06 7.76
CA SER A 423 -13.21 -0.27 8.57
C SER A 423 -12.64 -1.06 9.76
N ASN A 424 -13.41 -2.00 10.31
CA ASN A 424 -13.01 -2.86 11.43
C ASN A 424 -12.32 -4.16 10.99
N THR A 425 -12.13 -4.38 9.67
CA THR A 425 -11.49 -5.58 9.16
C THR A 425 -9.98 -5.43 9.11
N ARG A 426 -9.24 -6.52 9.37
CA ARG A 426 -7.79 -6.56 9.18
C ARG A 426 -7.47 -6.18 7.74
N GLU A 427 -6.71 -5.13 7.56
CA GLU A 427 -6.19 -4.66 6.28
C GLU A 427 -4.68 -4.91 6.24
N PHE A 428 -4.19 -5.37 5.10
CA PHE A 428 -2.79 -5.67 4.84
C PHE A 428 -2.13 -4.55 4.04
N ALA A 429 -0.83 -4.33 4.26
CA ALA A 429 -0.05 -3.27 3.62
C ALA A 429 -0.80 -1.91 3.60
N ARG A 430 -1.36 -1.53 4.73
CA ARG A 430 -2.29 -0.39 4.84
C ARG A 430 -1.69 0.94 4.35
N SER A 431 -0.38 1.13 4.52
CA SER A 431 0.34 2.33 4.05
C SER A 431 0.31 2.50 2.53
N THR A 432 0.19 1.40 1.80
CA THR A 432 0.14 1.40 0.32
C THR A 432 -1.26 1.64 -0.25
N ALA A 433 -2.29 1.66 0.63
CA ALA A 433 -3.70 1.80 0.25
C ALA A 433 -4.14 0.84 -0.87
N ILE A 434 -3.66 -0.43 -0.79
CA ILE A 434 -4.00 -1.47 -1.77
C ILE A 434 -5.41 -2.02 -1.54
N ASP A 435 -6.03 -1.71 -0.39
CA ASP A 435 -7.38 -2.14 -0.01
C ASP A 435 -7.55 -3.66 0.06
N GLN A 436 -6.49 -4.39 0.43
CA GLN A 436 -6.49 -5.82 0.64
C GLN A 436 -6.79 -6.14 2.10
N ILE A 437 -7.80 -6.98 2.34
CA ILE A 437 -8.30 -7.29 3.67
C ILE A 437 -8.44 -8.79 3.88
N ASP A 438 -8.42 -9.25 5.13
CA ASP A 438 -8.72 -10.64 5.46
C ASP A 438 -10.18 -10.97 5.18
N LEU A 439 -10.42 -11.99 4.37
CA LEU A 439 -11.76 -12.37 3.91
C LEU A 439 -12.62 -12.96 5.02
N VAL A 440 -12.04 -13.77 5.91
CA VAL A 440 -12.76 -14.40 7.03
C VAL A 440 -13.17 -13.36 8.06
N HIS A 441 -12.27 -12.43 8.37
CA HIS A 441 -12.55 -11.34 9.28
C HIS A 441 -13.62 -10.39 8.73
N PHE A 442 -13.55 -10.05 7.44
CA PHE A 442 -14.56 -9.22 6.77
C PHE A 442 -15.94 -9.91 6.78
N ALA A 443 -16.00 -11.15 6.36
CA ALA A 443 -17.24 -11.91 6.36
C ALA A 443 -17.85 -12.06 7.76
N SER A 444 -17.01 -12.19 8.79
CA SER A 444 -17.43 -12.24 10.19
C SER A 444 -17.95 -10.88 10.68
N ASN A 445 -17.32 -9.78 10.29
CA ASN A 445 -17.71 -8.42 10.67
C ASN A 445 -19.04 -7.97 10.03
N ILE A 446 -19.36 -8.45 8.83
CA ILE A 446 -20.69 -8.25 8.20
C ILE A 446 -21.77 -8.87 9.11
N GLY A 447 -21.49 -9.98 9.79
CA GLY A 447 -22.32 -10.52 10.85
C GLY A 447 -23.58 -11.26 10.40
N ASN A 448 -23.83 -11.41 9.07
CA ASN A 448 -24.97 -12.13 8.54
C ASN A 448 -24.68 -13.63 8.33
N ALA A 449 -25.74 -14.40 7.95
CA ALA A 449 -25.62 -15.85 7.77
C ALA A 449 -24.75 -16.23 6.56
N GLU A 450 -24.74 -15.43 5.51
CA GLU A 450 -23.96 -15.61 4.29
C GLU A 450 -22.48 -15.40 4.57
N GLY A 451 -22.13 -14.38 5.35
CA GLY A 451 -20.77 -14.14 5.84
C GLY A 451 -20.23 -15.29 6.69
N GLN A 452 -21.05 -15.81 7.61
CA GLN A 452 -20.66 -16.96 8.42
C GLN A 452 -20.40 -18.22 7.57
N LYS A 453 -21.21 -18.47 6.54
CA LYS A 453 -21.00 -19.60 5.62
C LYS A 453 -19.73 -19.44 4.80
N LEU A 454 -19.47 -18.21 4.31
CA LEU A 454 -18.24 -17.90 3.59
C LEU A 454 -17.00 -18.09 4.46
N ALA A 455 -17.02 -17.53 5.68
CA ALA A 455 -15.91 -17.69 6.63
C ALA A 455 -15.60 -19.16 6.90
N GLN A 456 -16.63 -20.00 7.14
CA GLN A 456 -16.46 -21.44 7.33
C GLN A 456 -15.91 -22.15 6.09
N ALA A 457 -16.35 -21.78 4.89
CA ALA A 457 -15.86 -22.36 3.65
C ALA A 457 -14.38 -22.03 3.40
N VAL A 458 -13.97 -20.79 3.65
CA VAL A 458 -12.56 -20.36 3.51
C VAL A 458 -11.69 -21.05 4.55
N LEU A 459 -12.08 -21.04 5.82
CA LEU A 459 -11.35 -21.72 6.91
C LEU A 459 -11.21 -23.22 6.66
N GLY A 460 -12.24 -23.86 6.04
CA GLY A 460 -12.14 -25.27 5.64
C GLY A 460 -11.06 -25.51 4.59
N ALA A 461 -10.84 -24.59 3.67
CA ALA A 461 -9.81 -24.68 2.62
C ALA A 461 -8.40 -24.35 3.14
N VAL A 462 -8.23 -23.54 4.19
CA VAL A 462 -6.94 -23.24 4.81
C VAL A 462 -6.52 -24.42 5.65
N LYS A 463 -5.43 -25.09 5.27
CA LYS A 463 -4.92 -26.30 5.97
C LYS A 463 -3.90 -26.00 7.04
N TYR A 464 -3.19 -24.90 6.89
CA TYR A 464 -2.23 -24.41 7.88
C TYR A 464 -2.10 -22.90 7.70
N ASN A 465 -2.02 -22.18 8.79
CA ASN A 465 -1.79 -20.75 8.81
C ASN A 465 -0.98 -20.38 10.04
N ARG A 466 0.03 -19.54 9.87
CA ARG A 466 0.78 -18.93 10.98
C ARG A 466 1.04 -17.47 10.71
N THR A 467 1.04 -16.71 11.79
CA THR A 467 1.28 -15.27 11.77
C THR A 467 2.28 -14.88 12.84
N SER A 468 2.90 -13.72 12.71
CA SER A 468 3.60 -13.08 13.82
C SER A 468 2.61 -12.67 14.92
N SER A 469 3.10 -12.46 16.14
CA SER A 469 2.27 -12.17 17.32
C SER A 469 1.46 -10.85 17.20
N ASN A 470 1.90 -9.93 16.37
CA ASN A 470 1.22 -8.66 16.06
C ASN A 470 0.17 -8.75 14.93
N MET A 471 -0.01 -9.93 14.32
CA MET A 471 -0.95 -10.15 13.19
C MET A 471 -2.19 -10.93 13.62
N ASN A 472 -3.03 -10.31 14.43
CA ASN A 472 -4.34 -10.86 14.79
C ASN A 472 -5.35 -10.68 13.65
N ASN A 473 -6.32 -11.59 13.56
CA ASN A 473 -7.40 -11.57 12.54
C ASN A 473 -6.89 -11.73 11.09
N ALA A 474 -5.79 -12.42 10.90
CA ALA A 474 -5.30 -12.89 9.61
C ALA A 474 -5.49 -14.40 9.55
N TYR A 475 -6.42 -14.85 8.70
CA TYR A 475 -6.90 -16.24 8.64
C TYR A 475 -6.39 -17.00 7.43
N GLY A 476 -5.50 -16.41 6.66
CA GLY A 476 -4.73 -17.06 5.60
C GLY A 476 -5.26 -16.84 4.18
N VAL A 477 -6.34 -16.09 3.98
CA VAL A 477 -6.85 -15.70 2.65
C VAL A 477 -7.42 -14.29 2.69
N SER A 478 -6.81 -13.40 1.94
CA SER A 478 -7.25 -12.02 1.77
C SER A 478 -8.08 -11.82 0.50
N ILE A 479 -8.65 -10.63 0.35
CA ILE A 479 -9.39 -10.18 -0.83
C ILE A 479 -9.26 -8.66 -0.98
N TYR A 480 -9.33 -8.16 -2.22
CA TYR A 480 -9.48 -6.73 -2.47
C TYR A 480 -10.91 -6.28 -2.19
N PHE A 481 -11.09 -5.24 -1.36
CA PHE A 481 -12.37 -4.56 -1.17
C PHE A 481 -12.13 -3.05 -1.07
N PRO A 482 -12.73 -2.23 -1.98
CA PRO A 482 -12.42 -0.80 -2.09
C PRO A 482 -12.73 -0.04 -0.81
N TYR A 483 -11.84 0.91 -0.44
CA TYR A 483 -12.05 1.77 0.72
C TYR A 483 -11.20 3.04 0.67
N ARG A 484 -9.88 2.90 0.45
CA ARG A 484 -8.94 4.02 0.47
C ARG A 484 -8.60 4.52 -0.93
N LYS A 485 -8.61 3.62 -1.91
CA LYS A 485 -8.20 3.91 -3.29
C LYS A 485 -9.23 3.39 -4.30
N LEU A 486 -10.35 4.08 -4.40
CA LEU A 486 -11.46 3.68 -5.28
C LEU A 486 -11.06 3.59 -6.76
N SER A 487 -10.01 4.30 -7.20
CA SER A 487 -9.47 4.20 -8.57
C SER A 487 -8.99 2.78 -8.95
N ASN A 488 -8.77 1.89 -7.97
CA ASN A 488 -8.40 0.50 -8.23
C ASN A 488 -9.59 -0.40 -8.60
N VAL A 489 -10.84 0.04 -8.42
CA VAL A 489 -12.04 -0.76 -8.67
C VAL A 489 -12.09 -1.28 -10.11
N ASP A 490 -11.90 -0.41 -11.10
CA ASP A 490 -11.93 -0.81 -12.51
C ASP A 490 -10.82 -1.81 -12.86
N LYS A 491 -9.63 -1.63 -12.25
CA LYS A 491 -8.50 -2.55 -12.43
C LYS A 491 -8.78 -3.92 -11.82
N ALA A 492 -9.36 -3.94 -10.61
CA ALA A 492 -9.76 -5.16 -9.93
C ALA A 492 -10.83 -5.90 -10.75
N VAL A 493 -11.87 -5.20 -11.21
CA VAL A 493 -12.93 -5.79 -12.03
C VAL A 493 -12.39 -6.38 -13.34
N LYS A 494 -11.50 -5.66 -14.05
CA LYS A 494 -10.84 -6.19 -15.25
C LYS A 494 -10.02 -7.45 -14.95
N THR A 495 -9.38 -7.51 -13.79
CA THR A 495 -8.68 -8.72 -13.34
C THR A 495 -9.66 -9.85 -13.10
N TYR A 496 -10.79 -9.60 -12.42
CA TYR A 496 -11.84 -10.58 -12.13
C TYR A 496 -12.43 -11.19 -13.39
N ASP A 497 -12.77 -10.35 -14.37
CA ASP A 497 -13.25 -10.79 -15.68
C ASP A 497 -12.22 -11.70 -16.38
N ALA A 498 -10.94 -11.30 -16.37
CA ALA A 498 -9.87 -12.04 -17.03
C ALA A 498 -9.58 -13.41 -16.38
N ILE A 499 -9.71 -13.53 -15.06
CA ILE A 499 -9.52 -14.81 -14.35
C ILE A 499 -10.80 -15.65 -14.31
N GLY A 500 -11.97 -15.06 -14.59
CA GLY A 500 -13.27 -15.73 -14.62
C GLY A 500 -13.95 -15.83 -13.25
N LEU A 501 -13.80 -14.80 -12.41
CA LEU A 501 -14.53 -14.68 -11.15
C LEU A 501 -16.01 -14.36 -11.42
N ASP A 502 -16.91 -14.76 -10.50
CA ASP A 502 -18.35 -14.48 -10.63
C ASP A 502 -18.62 -12.95 -10.58
N GLU A 503 -19.51 -12.47 -11.46
CA GLU A 503 -19.82 -11.04 -11.61
C GLU A 503 -20.45 -10.43 -10.34
N SER A 504 -21.06 -11.22 -9.45
CA SER A 504 -21.71 -10.73 -8.24
C SER A 504 -20.77 -9.93 -7.35
N TYR A 505 -19.49 -10.32 -7.26
CA TYR A 505 -18.51 -9.56 -6.48
C TYR A 505 -18.07 -8.27 -7.18
N SER A 506 -17.87 -8.32 -8.49
CA SER A 506 -17.59 -7.12 -9.28
C SER A 506 -18.71 -6.09 -9.14
N GLN A 507 -19.97 -6.53 -9.13
CA GLN A 507 -21.12 -5.68 -8.88
C GLN A 507 -21.11 -5.11 -7.47
N CYS A 508 -20.91 -5.93 -6.45
CA CYS A 508 -20.86 -5.54 -5.05
C CYS A 508 -19.82 -4.42 -4.78
N ILE A 509 -18.57 -4.58 -5.25
CA ILE A 509 -17.53 -3.57 -5.04
C ILE A 509 -17.79 -2.29 -5.84
N ARG A 510 -18.42 -2.36 -7.02
CA ARG A 510 -18.84 -1.18 -7.79
C ARG A 510 -19.95 -0.41 -7.07
N GLU A 511 -20.94 -1.09 -6.51
CA GLU A 511 -22.04 -0.48 -5.76
C GLU A 511 -21.53 0.22 -4.52
N PHE A 512 -20.66 -0.45 -3.75
CA PHE A 512 -20.04 0.15 -2.58
C PHE A 512 -19.23 1.40 -2.95
N ALA A 513 -18.32 1.31 -3.91
CA ALA A 513 -17.49 2.42 -4.37
C ALA A 513 -18.31 3.57 -4.99
N SER A 514 -19.40 3.25 -5.68
CA SER A 514 -20.30 4.24 -6.26
C SER A 514 -20.98 5.10 -5.19
N LEU A 515 -21.46 4.47 -4.11
CA LEU A 515 -22.12 5.19 -3.03
C LEU A 515 -21.11 6.03 -2.24
N GLU A 516 -19.93 5.48 -1.96
CA GLU A 516 -18.84 6.20 -1.30
C GLU A 516 -18.41 7.43 -2.10
N THR A 517 -18.15 7.25 -3.41
CA THR A 517 -17.82 8.38 -4.31
C THR A 517 -18.92 9.43 -4.36
N SER A 518 -20.18 9.00 -4.43
CA SER A 518 -21.32 9.91 -4.46
C SER A 518 -21.43 10.70 -3.15
N GLY A 519 -21.18 10.08 -2.01
CA GLY A 519 -21.10 10.75 -0.71
C GLY A 519 -19.97 11.79 -0.67
N GLN A 520 -18.78 11.44 -1.14
CA GLN A 520 -17.64 12.36 -1.24
C GLN A 520 -17.95 13.57 -2.12
N VAL A 521 -18.54 13.38 -3.29
CA VAL A 521 -18.94 14.46 -4.19
C VAL A 521 -19.98 15.38 -3.53
N SER A 522 -20.93 14.80 -2.81
CA SER A 522 -22.02 15.54 -2.15
C SER A 522 -21.54 16.41 -0.98
N THR A 523 -20.43 16.04 -0.36
CA THR A 523 -19.78 16.83 0.70
C THR A 523 -18.80 17.88 0.18
N GLY A 524 -18.76 18.12 -1.13
CA GLY A 524 -17.90 19.14 -1.77
C GLY A 524 -16.55 18.63 -2.24
N GLY A 525 -16.36 17.31 -2.25
CA GLY A 525 -15.08 16.68 -2.56
C GLY A 525 -14.03 16.94 -1.47
N TYR A 526 -12.83 16.40 -1.67
CA TYR A 526 -11.70 16.58 -0.74
C TYR A 526 -11.39 18.08 -0.56
N THR A 527 -11.77 18.66 0.56
CA THR A 527 -11.21 19.92 1.00
C THR A 527 -9.84 19.63 1.62
N SER A 528 -8.79 20.36 1.20
CA SER A 528 -7.52 20.29 1.90
C SER A 528 -7.81 20.44 3.39
N PRO A 529 -7.38 19.50 4.27
CA PRO A 529 -7.65 19.56 5.70
C PRO A 529 -7.19 20.89 6.31
N TYR A 530 -6.23 21.53 5.66
CA TYR A 530 -5.62 22.77 6.10
C TYR A 530 -6.41 24.02 5.69
N SER A 531 -7.28 23.96 4.67
CA SER A 531 -8.11 25.12 4.30
C SER A 531 -9.20 25.41 5.33
N SER A 532 -9.72 24.39 6.00
CA SER A 532 -10.63 24.57 7.15
C SER A 532 -9.90 24.92 8.44
N LEU A 533 -8.65 24.41 8.61
CA LEU A 533 -7.81 24.70 9.77
C LEU A 533 -7.29 26.12 9.78
N PHE A 534 -6.92 26.64 8.62
CA PHE A 534 -6.22 27.92 8.47
C PHE A 534 -7.03 28.98 7.75
N GLY A 535 -8.29 28.71 7.40
CA GLY A 535 -9.15 29.64 6.65
C GLY A 535 -9.47 30.96 7.35
N ASP A 536 -9.21 31.10 8.64
CA ASP A 536 -9.37 32.35 9.40
C ASP A 536 -8.15 32.69 10.27
N LEU A 537 -6.94 32.53 9.73
CA LEU A 537 -5.69 32.95 10.38
C LEU A 537 -5.62 34.45 10.64
N SER A 538 -6.57 35.25 10.11
CA SER A 538 -6.66 36.69 10.44
C SER A 538 -6.92 36.96 11.93
N GLN A 539 -7.47 35.99 12.67
CA GLN A 539 -7.66 36.07 14.13
C GLN A 539 -6.33 35.96 14.89
N TYR A 540 -5.32 35.31 14.29
CA TYR A 540 -4.02 35.06 14.93
C TYR A 540 -2.93 36.05 14.53
N GLY A 541 -3.30 37.17 13.89
CA GLY A 541 -2.36 38.23 13.52
C GLY A 541 -1.45 37.89 12.31
N LEU A 542 -1.70 36.77 11.63
CA LEU A 542 -0.96 36.35 10.43
C LEU A 542 -1.68 36.88 9.17
N SER A 543 -1.65 38.19 8.95
CA SER A 543 -2.19 38.84 7.77
C SER A 543 -1.25 38.72 6.57
N GLY A 544 -1.22 37.54 5.96
CA GLY A 544 -0.72 37.36 4.60
C GLY A 544 -1.86 37.51 3.61
N SER A 545 -1.73 38.42 2.64
CA SER A 545 -2.72 38.72 1.61
C SER A 545 -3.13 37.45 0.82
N ALA A 546 -4.12 36.72 1.29
CA ALA A 546 -4.76 35.62 0.57
C ALA A 546 -5.95 36.19 -0.22
N GLY A 547 -5.89 36.09 -1.55
CA GLY A 547 -6.97 36.47 -2.43
C GLY A 547 -8.23 35.67 -2.13
N SER A 548 -9.28 36.37 -1.69
CA SER A 548 -10.62 35.86 -1.42
C SER A 548 -11.19 35.11 -2.62
N TYR A 549 -11.30 33.80 -2.54
CA TYR A 549 -12.30 33.05 -3.29
C TYR A 549 -13.29 32.48 -2.28
N GLY A 550 -14.33 33.28 -2.05
CA GLY A 550 -15.45 32.90 -1.20
C GLY A 550 -16.26 31.79 -1.84
N TYR A 551 -16.27 30.62 -1.26
CA TYR A 551 -17.37 29.68 -1.38
C TYR A 551 -18.26 29.89 -0.16
N GLY A 552 -19.40 30.62 -0.38
CA GLY A 552 -20.37 30.86 0.67
C GLY A 552 -21.16 29.61 0.97
N TYR A 553 -21.10 29.18 2.21
CA TYR A 553 -22.10 28.29 2.80
C TYR A 553 -23.42 29.10 3.00
N PRO A 554 -24.58 28.53 2.77
CA PRO A 554 -25.83 29.18 3.14
C PRO A 554 -26.08 29.01 4.63
N SER A 555 -25.55 29.91 5.45
CA SER A 555 -26.01 30.05 6.84
C SER A 555 -27.31 30.88 6.82
N GLY A 556 -28.45 30.22 6.93
CA GLY A 556 -29.72 30.83 7.19
C GLY A 556 -30.02 30.79 8.68
N TYR A 557 -30.01 31.93 9.35
CA TYR A 557 -31.00 32.46 10.27
C TYR A 557 -30.46 33.68 10.99
N GLY A 558 -31.01 34.81 10.65
CA GLY A 558 -30.79 36.06 11.37
C GLY A 558 -31.53 37.22 10.71
N SER A 559 -32.73 37.47 11.18
CA SER A 559 -33.58 38.58 10.78
C SER A 559 -32.95 39.95 11.12
N SER A 560 -32.88 40.86 10.17
CA SER A 560 -33.28 42.24 10.44
C SER A 560 -33.40 43.07 9.14
N SER A 561 -34.43 43.79 9.08
CA SER A 561 -34.97 44.77 8.17
C SER A 561 -33.98 45.83 7.61
N GLY A 562 -34.11 46.11 6.31
CA GLY A 562 -33.50 47.28 5.68
C GLY A 562 -33.89 47.39 4.20
N SER A 563 -34.78 48.28 3.90
CA SER A 563 -35.40 48.60 2.60
C SER A 563 -34.43 49.15 1.55
N GLY A 564 -34.56 48.73 0.30
CA GLY A 564 -33.93 49.39 -0.86
C GLY A 564 -34.34 48.73 -2.18
N SER A 565 -35.35 49.27 -2.81
CA SER A 565 -35.90 48.93 -4.12
C SER A 565 -34.91 49.20 -5.24
N TYR A 566 -34.86 48.28 -6.23
CA TYR A 566 -35.05 48.54 -7.66
C TYR A 566 -35.16 47.21 -8.45
N GLY A 567 -36.13 47.21 -9.33
CA GLY A 567 -36.76 46.10 -9.96
C GLY A 567 -36.06 45.48 -11.18
N GLY A 568 -36.64 44.36 -11.62
CA GLY A 568 -36.34 43.69 -12.87
C GLY A 568 -36.72 42.22 -12.83
N SER A 569 -37.89 41.92 -13.39
CA SER A 569 -38.58 40.63 -13.43
C SER A 569 -37.78 39.49 -14.05
N SER A 570 -37.87 38.35 -13.48
CA SER A 570 -38.39 37.11 -14.10
C SER A 570 -38.56 36.05 -13.00
N GLY A 571 -39.79 35.57 -12.85
CA GLY A 571 -40.15 34.62 -11.81
C GLY A 571 -39.62 33.22 -12.08
N GLY A 572 -38.87 32.75 -11.18
CA GLY A 572 -38.62 31.35 -10.94
C GLY A 572 -38.94 31.08 -9.46
N SER A 573 -39.98 30.32 -9.23
CA SER A 573 -40.40 29.87 -7.92
C SER A 573 -39.32 28.91 -7.40
N TYR A 574 -38.47 29.36 -6.49
CA TYR A 574 -37.62 28.46 -5.72
C TYR A 574 -38.49 27.89 -4.60
N SER A 575 -38.96 26.66 -4.83
CA SER A 575 -39.37 25.77 -3.74
C SER A 575 -38.10 25.48 -2.90
N SER A 576 -38.25 25.43 -1.58
CA SER A 576 -37.19 24.94 -0.68
C SER A 576 -36.83 23.52 -1.11
N SER A 577 -35.76 23.37 -1.90
CA SER A 577 -35.20 22.06 -2.22
C SER A 577 -34.67 21.41 -0.95
N SER A 578 -35.07 20.18 -0.71
CA SER A 578 -34.49 19.37 0.38
C SER A 578 -33.00 19.16 0.12
N ASN A 579 -32.20 18.88 1.16
CA ASN A 579 -30.79 18.52 0.97
C ASN A 579 -30.63 17.36 -0.01
N ALA A 580 -31.58 16.42 -0.02
CA ALA A 580 -31.59 15.29 -0.95
C ALA A 580 -31.75 15.73 -2.42
N ASP A 581 -32.53 16.80 -2.72
CA ASP A 581 -32.68 17.30 -4.09
C ASP A 581 -31.36 17.93 -4.59
N LEU A 582 -30.63 18.67 -3.74
CA LEU A 582 -29.33 19.28 -4.07
C LEU A 582 -28.27 18.18 -4.30
N ILE A 583 -28.25 17.17 -3.45
CA ILE A 583 -27.34 16.03 -3.58
C ILE A 583 -27.65 15.23 -4.85
N SER A 584 -28.93 15.03 -5.17
CA SER A 584 -29.35 14.36 -6.40
C SER A 584 -28.91 15.16 -7.65
N GLU A 585 -29.01 16.49 -7.62
CA GLU A 585 -28.53 17.36 -8.70
C GLU A 585 -26.99 17.30 -8.86
N LEU A 586 -26.23 17.29 -7.75
CA LEU A 586 -24.78 17.13 -7.75
C LEU A 586 -24.35 15.76 -8.32
N ILE A 587 -25.02 14.70 -7.88
CA ILE A 587 -24.77 13.34 -8.38
C ILE A 587 -25.11 13.24 -9.88
N ASN A 588 -26.20 13.87 -10.32
CA ASN A 588 -26.57 13.93 -11.74
C ASN A 588 -25.54 14.68 -12.58
N ALA A 589 -25.07 15.84 -12.12
CA ALA A 589 -24.02 16.61 -12.78
C ALA A 589 -22.72 15.79 -12.89
N PHE A 590 -22.37 15.07 -11.82
CA PHE A 590 -21.21 14.19 -11.78
C PHE A 590 -21.31 13.02 -12.76
N LEU A 591 -22.45 12.33 -12.79
CA LEU A 591 -22.68 11.20 -13.68
C LEU A 591 -23.00 11.61 -15.14
N GLY A 592 -23.54 12.80 -15.34
CA GLY A 592 -23.87 13.34 -16.66
C GLY A 592 -22.68 13.85 -17.49
N GLY A 593 -21.47 13.82 -16.93
CA GLY A 593 -20.25 14.20 -17.65
C GLY A 593 -20.06 15.72 -17.86
N ASP A 594 -20.91 16.57 -17.25
CA ASP A 594 -20.82 18.04 -17.42
C ASP A 594 -19.79 18.70 -16.46
N MET A 595 -19.11 17.91 -15.66
CA MET A 595 -18.08 18.36 -14.72
C MET A 595 -16.65 18.34 -15.30
N GLY A 596 -16.47 18.92 -16.50
CA GLY A 596 -15.13 19.14 -17.10
C GLY A 596 -14.21 20.06 -16.29
N SER A 597 -14.58 20.50 -15.12
CA SER A 597 -13.81 21.42 -14.27
C SER A 597 -13.50 20.93 -12.85
N MET A 598 -14.04 19.80 -12.41
CA MET A 598 -13.53 19.17 -11.16
C MET A 598 -12.28 18.37 -11.46
N SER A 599 -11.15 19.04 -11.37
CA SER A 599 -9.81 18.53 -11.74
C SER A 599 -9.21 17.51 -10.74
N GLY A 600 -10.06 16.78 -10.00
CA GLY A 600 -9.63 15.75 -9.05
C GLY A 600 -9.99 14.30 -9.41
N LEU A 601 -10.95 14.09 -10.31
CA LEU A 601 -11.45 12.77 -10.70
C LEU A 601 -10.80 12.31 -12.03
N SER A 602 -9.50 12.17 -12.07
CA SER A 602 -8.78 11.72 -13.28
C SER A 602 -8.54 10.21 -13.32
N GLY A 603 -9.47 9.41 -12.82
CA GLY A 603 -9.49 7.96 -12.97
C GLY A 603 -10.69 7.52 -13.80
N SER A 604 -10.64 6.34 -14.41
CA SER A 604 -11.81 5.71 -15.00
C SER A 604 -12.86 5.52 -13.91
N THR A 605 -14.06 6.05 -14.13
CA THR A 605 -15.20 5.95 -13.22
C THR A 605 -16.28 5.05 -13.78
N ASP A 606 -15.89 4.10 -14.64
CA ASP A 606 -16.80 3.16 -15.30
C ASP A 606 -17.61 2.36 -14.28
N TYR A 607 -17.09 2.15 -13.08
CA TYR A 607 -17.78 1.46 -11.99
C TYR A 607 -19.03 2.22 -11.46
N LEU A 608 -19.14 3.54 -11.74
CA LEU A 608 -20.30 4.33 -11.33
C LEU A 608 -21.59 3.99 -12.12
N PHE A 609 -21.48 3.23 -13.21
CA PHE A 609 -22.59 2.84 -14.07
C PHE A 609 -23.20 1.48 -13.70
N GLY A 610 -23.40 1.10 -12.52
CA GLY A 610 -23.95 -0.22 -12.18
C GLY A 610 -24.49 -0.28 -10.76
N ARG A 611 -25.27 0.75 -10.39
CA ARG A 611 -25.82 0.85 -9.04
C ARG A 611 -27.08 0.02 -8.87
N SER A 612 -27.18 -0.72 -7.75
CA SER A 612 -28.42 -1.35 -7.31
C SER A 612 -29.37 -0.34 -6.66
N LEU A 613 -28.82 0.72 -6.04
CA LEU A 613 -29.60 1.75 -5.38
C LEU A 613 -30.01 2.85 -6.38
N PRO A 614 -31.32 3.18 -6.53
CA PRO A 614 -31.75 4.32 -7.31
C PRO A 614 -31.10 5.61 -6.84
N GLN A 615 -30.83 6.54 -7.77
CA GLN A 615 -30.14 7.78 -7.48
C GLN A 615 -30.82 8.64 -6.41
N GLU A 616 -32.16 8.72 -6.45
CA GLU A 616 -32.96 9.45 -5.45
C GLU A 616 -32.79 8.84 -4.05
N ASP A 617 -32.77 7.51 -3.98
CA ASP A 617 -32.56 6.78 -2.73
C ASP A 617 -31.11 6.94 -2.21
N ALA A 618 -30.13 6.93 -3.11
CA ALA A 618 -28.74 7.23 -2.76
C ALA A 618 -28.58 8.65 -2.22
N ALA A 619 -29.20 9.64 -2.87
CA ALA A 619 -29.18 11.03 -2.43
C ALA A 619 -29.85 11.23 -1.07
N ALA A 620 -31.00 10.57 -0.86
CA ALA A 620 -31.69 10.61 0.43
C ALA A 620 -30.83 9.96 1.54
N TYR A 621 -30.26 8.79 1.26
CA TYR A 621 -29.36 8.10 2.21
C TYR A 621 -28.17 8.97 2.59
N ILE A 622 -27.50 9.59 1.60
CA ILE A 622 -26.36 10.46 1.85
C ILE A 622 -26.79 11.67 2.69
N ALA A 623 -27.92 12.31 2.36
CA ALA A 623 -28.44 13.46 3.11
C ALA A 623 -28.71 13.12 4.60
N ASP A 624 -29.22 11.92 4.86
CA ASP A 624 -29.53 11.43 6.21
C ASP A 624 -28.28 11.00 7.01
N ASN A 625 -27.15 10.77 6.33
CA ASN A 625 -25.89 10.27 6.93
C ASN A 625 -24.71 11.24 6.72
N LEU A 626 -24.95 12.52 6.55
CA LEU A 626 -23.90 13.53 6.49
C LEU A 626 -23.35 13.82 7.89
N PHE A 627 -22.02 13.79 8.00
CA PHE A 627 -21.35 14.31 9.19
C PHE A 627 -21.47 15.84 9.23
N ASP A 628 -21.80 16.40 10.38
CA ASP A 628 -21.90 17.85 10.58
C ASP A 628 -20.58 18.41 11.12
N PRO A 629 -19.70 18.97 10.27
CA PRO A 629 -18.43 19.52 10.71
C PRO A 629 -18.60 20.79 11.57
N SER A 630 -19.79 21.46 11.54
CA SER A 630 -20.05 22.63 12.38
C SER A 630 -20.13 22.30 13.86
N ALA A 631 -20.31 21.03 14.21
CA ALA A 631 -20.28 20.53 15.58
C ALA A 631 -18.84 20.36 16.15
N LEU A 632 -17.80 20.45 15.30
CA LEU A 632 -16.40 20.32 15.74
C LEU A 632 -15.87 21.62 16.37
N VAL A 633 -16.56 22.10 17.39
CA VAL A 633 -16.22 23.31 18.14
C VAL A 633 -15.82 22.97 19.56
N TRP A 634 -14.66 23.46 19.99
CA TRP A 634 -14.22 23.32 21.37
C TRP A 634 -15.12 24.10 22.31
N THR A 635 -15.71 23.42 23.29
CA THR A 635 -16.51 24.02 24.37
C THR A 635 -15.83 23.77 25.71
N GLU A 636 -16.08 24.62 26.71
CA GLU A 636 -15.52 24.42 28.04
C GLU A 636 -16.55 23.75 28.95
N THR A 637 -16.12 22.71 29.68
CA THR A 637 -16.90 22.13 30.75
C THR A 637 -16.91 23.02 31.99
N ALA A 638 -17.75 22.71 32.95
CA ALA A 638 -17.78 23.42 34.26
C ALA A 638 -16.44 23.28 35.04
N ALA A 639 -15.62 22.27 34.70
CA ALA A 639 -14.30 22.05 35.27
C ALA A 639 -13.19 22.85 34.50
N GLY A 640 -13.53 23.54 33.42
CA GLY A 640 -12.58 24.30 32.59
C GLY A 640 -11.86 23.45 31.55
N GLU A 641 -12.30 22.23 31.30
CA GLU A 641 -11.76 21.33 30.28
C GLU A 641 -12.36 21.69 28.91
N ARG A 642 -11.55 21.67 27.85
CA ARG A 642 -12.03 21.87 26.49
C ARG A 642 -12.45 20.52 25.91
N VAL A 643 -13.67 20.47 25.38
CA VAL A 643 -14.26 19.23 24.84
C VAL A 643 -14.97 19.46 23.52
N ILE A 644 -15.04 18.41 22.68
CA ILE A 644 -15.93 18.31 21.52
C ILE A 644 -17.10 17.42 21.93
N VAL A 645 -18.30 17.97 21.86
CA VAL A 645 -19.56 17.28 22.16
C VAL A 645 -20.26 16.93 20.86
N LEU A 646 -20.41 15.64 20.56
CA LEU A 646 -21.16 15.13 19.42
C LEU A 646 -22.30 14.23 19.90
N SER A 647 -23.45 14.28 19.20
CA SER A 647 -24.52 13.31 19.45
C SER A 647 -24.08 11.87 19.12
N GLU A 648 -24.73 10.87 19.68
CA GLU A 648 -24.47 9.45 19.36
C GLU A 648 -24.64 9.17 17.86
N ASP A 649 -25.61 9.82 17.20
CA ASP A 649 -25.83 9.68 15.75
C ASP A 649 -24.61 10.21 14.97
N GLN A 650 -24.04 11.35 15.34
CA GLN A 650 -22.82 11.88 14.71
C GLN A 650 -21.60 11.00 15.01
N TRP A 651 -21.44 10.51 16.24
CA TRP A 651 -20.37 9.55 16.55
C TRP A 651 -20.48 8.25 15.75
N SER A 652 -21.73 7.81 15.45
CA SER A 652 -21.95 6.62 14.62
C SER A 652 -21.44 6.74 13.19
N LEU A 653 -21.25 7.97 12.70
CA LEU A 653 -20.71 8.27 11.37
C LEU A 653 -19.17 8.33 11.35
N VAL A 654 -18.51 8.47 12.51
CA VAL A 654 -17.05 8.56 12.60
C VAL A 654 -16.43 7.18 12.42
N ARG A 655 -15.49 7.06 11.48
CA ARG A 655 -14.75 5.81 11.19
C ARG A 655 -13.32 5.85 11.74
N GLU A 656 -12.67 7.01 11.70
CA GLU A 656 -11.33 7.20 12.27
C GLU A 656 -11.28 8.53 13.01
N LEU A 657 -10.52 8.55 14.10
CA LEU A 657 -10.18 9.74 14.86
C LEU A 657 -8.67 9.74 15.14
N ALA A 658 -7.97 10.74 14.67
CA ALA A 658 -6.52 10.85 14.82
C ALA A 658 -6.09 12.23 15.26
N LEU A 659 -5.11 12.30 16.17
CA LEU A 659 -4.46 13.53 16.59
C LEU A 659 -3.33 13.86 15.61
N ASN A 660 -3.35 15.04 15.00
CA ASN A 660 -2.26 15.58 14.19
C ASN A 660 -1.49 16.66 14.93
N MET A 661 -0.18 16.69 14.68
CA MET A 661 0.73 17.68 15.23
C MET A 661 1.40 18.46 14.11
N PHE A 662 1.38 19.80 14.23
CA PHE A 662 2.06 20.71 13.34
C PHE A 662 2.96 21.67 14.11
N VAL A 663 4.04 22.12 13.46
CA VAL A 663 4.88 23.19 14.00
C VAL A 663 4.98 24.30 12.96
N TYR A 664 4.62 25.52 13.35
CA TYR A 664 4.79 26.70 12.50
C TYR A 664 6.23 27.23 12.59
N ASP A 665 6.90 27.34 11.45
CA ASP A 665 8.31 27.79 11.37
C ASP A 665 8.49 29.28 11.00
N GLY A 666 7.37 30.03 10.89
CA GLY A 666 7.35 31.41 10.46
C GLY A 666 6.98 31.62 8.98
N GLU A 667 7.08 30.57 8.18
CA GLU A 667 6.75 30.56 6.74
C GLU A 667 5.63 29.59 6.37
N GLY A 668 5.49 28.51 7.12
CA GLY A 668 4.50 27.47 6.92
C GLY A 668 4.50 26.44 8.05
N PHE A 669 3.97 25.26 7.79
CA PHE A 669 3.71 24.23 8.78
C PHE A 669 4.48 22.94 8.48
N ILE A 670 5.31 22.51 9.42
CA ILE A 670 5.95 21.22 9.46
C ILE A 670 4.92 20.22 9.99
N ASP A 671 4.58 19.20 9.24
CA ASP A 671 3.68 18.10 9.64
C ASP A 671 4.50 17.03 10.38
N LEU A 672 4.22 16.84 11.65
CA LEU A 672 4.83 15.80 12.48
C LEU A 672 4.02 14.50 12.48
N GLY A 673 2.97 14.42 11.64
CA GLY A 673 2.22 13.20 11.41
C GLY A 673 0.98 13.06 12.31
N ARG A 674 0.56 11.81 12.50
CA ARG A 674 -0.72 11.47 13.14
C ARG A 674 -0.57 10.33 14.10
N ASP A 675 -1.19 10.49 15.27
CA ASP A 675 -1.22 9.47 16.28
C ASP A 675 -2.66 9.20 16.77
N TYR A 676 -2.94 8.01 17.26
CA TYR A 676 -4.21 7.66 17.85
C TYR A 676 -4.13 7.84 19.38
N ILE A 677 -4.19 9.10 19.79
CA ILE A 677 -4.24 9.50 21.21
C ILE A 677 -5.56 10.22 21.43
N CYS A 678 -6.45 9.67 22.24
CA CYS A 678 -7.76 10.23 22.53
C CYS A 678 -8.03 10.15 24.03
N GLU A 679 -8.43 11.25 24.61
CA GLU A 679 -8.88 11.33 26.01
C GLU A 679 -10.37 11.67 26.01
N TRP A 680 -11.11 11.07 26.95
CA TRP A 680 -12.56 11.16 27.00
C TRP A 680 -13.00 11.60 28.39
N THR A 681 -14.06 12.41 28.46
CA THR A 681 -14.78 12.67 29.72
C THR A 681 -15.56 11.44 30.12
N ASP A 682 -16.06 11.43 31.39
CA ASP A 682 -16.95 10.36 31.88
C ASP A 682 -18.25 10.29 31.05
N GLU A 683 -18.68 11.40 30.44
CA GLU A 683 -19.86 11.50 29.57
C GLU A 683 -19.57 11.00 28.15
N GLY A 684 -18.31 10.78 27.78
CA GLY A 684 -17.88 10.30 26.46
C GLY A 684 -17.66 11.41 25.45
N ASP A 685 -17.39 12.63 25.89
CA ASP A 685 -16.97 13.74 25.04
C ASP A 685 -15.45 13.72 24.81
N LEU A 686 -15.01 14.09 23.61
CA LEU A 686 -13.60 14.13 23.28
C LEU A 686 -12.90 15.31 23.96
N MET A 687 -11.91 15.03 24.80
CA MET A 687 -11.11 16.05 25.48
C MET A 687 -9.99 16.58 24.61
N ALA A 688 -9.70 17.87 24.74
CA ALA A 688 -8.48 18.46 24.19
C ALA A 688 -7.25 17.89 24.94
N PRO A 689 -6.16 17.56 24.23
CA PRO A 689 -4.92 17.11 24.88
C PRO A 689 -4.42 18.15 25.90
N GLN A 690 -4.13 17.67 27.10
CA GLN A 690 -3.71 18.54 28.21
C GLN A 690 -2.24 18.95 28.13
N GLU A 691 -1.44 18.17 27.40
CA GLU A 691 0.00 18.38 27.28
C GLU A 691 0.44 18.50 25.81
N MET A 692 1.23 19.53 25.54
CA MET A 692 1.82 19.77 24.23
C MET A 692 3.14 19.00 24.10
N THR A 693 3.01 17.70 23.85
CA THR A 693 4.13 16.78 23.64
C THR A 693 4.00 16.04 22.32
N TRP A 694 5.13 15.59 21.77
CA TRP A 694 5.13 14.75 20.59
C TRP A 694 6.28 13.73 20.62
N LEU A 695 6.16 12.70 19.80
CA LEU A 695 7.09 11.58 19.74
C LEU A 695 8.49 11.99 19.28
N THR A 696 9.47 11.38 19.92
CA THR A 696 10.89 11.53 19.60
C THR A 696 11.59 10.17 19.55
N ILE A 697 12.66 10.10 18.75
CA ILE A 697 13.64 9.02 18.79
C ILE A 697 14.97 9.58 19.26
N ASN A 698 15.49 9.06 20.39
CA ASN A 698 16.70 9.58 21.03
C ASN A 698 16.67 11.10 21.22
N GLY A 699 15.50 11.66 21.56
CA GLY A 699 15.24 13.07 21.79
C GLY A 699 15.08 13.94 20.53
N ARG A 700 15.08 13.36 19.32
CA ARG A 700 14.77 14.06 18.05
C ARG A 700 13.32 13.89 17.72
N PHE A 701 12.58 14.97 17.46
CA PHE A 701 11.21 14.91 17.00
C PHE A 701 11.09 14.20 15.66
N ILE A 702 10.02 13.43 15.50
CA ILE A 702 9.77 12.60 14.32
C ILE A 702 8.37 12.87 13.76
N ALA A 703 8.20 12.67 12.47
CA ALA A 703 6.88 12.61 11.85
C ALA A 703 6.38 11.17 11.93
N TYR A 704 5.46 10.90 12.86
CA TYR A 704 4.91 9.57 13.09
C TYR A 704 3.54 9.40 12.46
N TYR A 705 3.29 8.26 11.87
CA TYR A 705 2.00 7.92 11.26
C TYR A 705 1.52 6.57 11.77
N HIS A 706 0.45 6.60 12.58
CA HIS A 706 -0.20 5.40 13.05
C HIS A 706 -0.80 4.60 11.88
N GLU A 707 -0.59 3.29 11.86
CA GLU A 707 -1.13 2.39 10.83
C GLU A 707 -2.30 1.57 11.34
N TYR A 708 -2.11 0.86 12.46
CA TYR A 708 -3.14 -0.03 13.00
C TYR A 708 -2.94 -0.29 14.49
N THR A 709 -4.05 -0.68 15.13
CA THR A 709 -4.09 -1.17 16.51
C THR A 709 -4.54 -2.61 16.51
N THR A 710 -3.88 -3.47 17.29
CA THR A 710 -4.27 -4.87 17.49
C THR A 710 -4.51 -5.14 18.95
N GLY A 711 -5.31 -6.18 19.25
CA GLY A 711 -5.64 -6.54 20.62
C GLY A 711 -6.47 -5.49 21.35
N SER A 712 -6.65 -5.68 22.65
CA SER A 712 -7.35 -4.75 23.56
C SER A 712 -6.88 -4.96 24.99
N GLY A 713 -7.01 -3.93 25.82
CA GLY A 713 -6.56 -4.02 27.22
C GLY A 713 -5.06 -4.29 27.31
N ALA A 714 -4.65 -5.32 28.05
CA ALA A 714 -3.24 -5.66 28.25
C ALA A 714 -2.52 -6.20 26.99
N ASP A 715 -3.28 -6.70 26.02
CA ASP A 715 -2.74 -7.26 24.76
C ASP A 715 -2.78 -6.25 23.60
N ARG A 716 -3.07 -4.97 23.89
CA ARG A 716 -3.08 -3.91 22.89
C ARG A 716 -1.67 -3.65 22.38
N VAL A 717 -1.55 -3.58 21.04
CA VAL A 717 -0.34 -3.16 20.34
C VAL A 717 -0.74 -2.15 19.27
N ASP A 718 -0.15 -0.95 19.31
CA ASP A 718 -0.29 0.09 18.29
C ASP A 718 0.96 0.10 17.43
N THR A 719 0.80 0.11 16.12
CA THR A 719 1.90 0.10 15.17
C THR A 719 1.78 1.26 14.20
N GLY A 720 2.90 1.87 13.88
CA GLY A 720 2.99 2.94 12.91
C GLY A 720 4.40 3.07 12.36
N TYR A 721 4.63 4.10 11.56
CA TYR A 721 5.93 4.31 10.94
C TYR A 721 6.37 5.77 10.93
N VAL A 722 7.66 5.96 10.71
CA VAL A 722 8.32 7.25 10.54
C VAL A 722 9.00 7.26 9.17
N PRO A 723 8.67 8.19 8.27
CA PRO A 723 9.36 8.33 7.00
C PRO A 723 10.81 8.78 7.21
N VAL A 724 11.76 8.07 6.59
CA VAL A 724 13.19 8.34 6.71
C VAL A 724 13.93 8.16 5.38
N LEU A 725 15.18 8.68 5.32
CA LEU A 725 16.19 8.14 4.42
C LEU A 725 17.13 7.26 5.27
N LEU A 726 17.18 5.98 4.97
CA LEU A 726 18.16 5.06 5.52
C LEU A 726 19.39 5.04 4.61
N ASN A 727 20.50 5.57 5.09
CA ASN A 727 21.74 5.72 4.31
C ASN A 727 21.53 6.42 2.95
N GLY A 728 20.55 7.37 2.91
CA GLY A 728 20.20 8.13 1.72
C GLY A 728 19.10 7.52 0.84
N GLU A 729 18.60 6.32 1.17
CA GLU A 729 17.52 5.64 0.45
C GLU A 729 16.20 5.77 1.21
N ARG A 730 15.09 5.94 0.47
CA ARG A 730 13.76 6.09 1.05
C ARG A 730 13.33 4.84 1.81
N ALA A 731 12.92 5.01 3.06
CA ALA A 731 12.47 3.94 3.94
C ALA A 731 11.43 4.43 4.96
N GLU A 732 10.80 3.52 5.65
CA GLU A 732 9.91 3.76 6.79
C GLU A 732 10.44 3.00 8.00
N LEU A 733 10.72 3.72 9.07
CA LEU A 733 11.12 3.14 10.34
C LEU A 733 9.88 2.70 11.11
N LEU A 734 9.77 1.44 11.46
CA LEU A 734 8.60 0.86 12.10
C LEU A 734 8.67 1.03 13.61
N ILE A 735 7.60 1.52 14.20
CA ILE A 735 7.46 1.70 15.65
C ILE A 735 6.24 0.91 16.14
N SER A 736 6.41 0.23 17.25
CA SER A 736 5.34 -0.48 17.95
C SER A 736 5.24 0.02 19.38
N PHE A 737 4.01 0.26 19.86
CA PHE A 737 3.70 0.61 21.25
C PHE A 737 2.95 -0.54 21.91
N ASP A 738 3.33 -0.88 23.13
CA ASP A 738 2.59 -1.84 23.94
C ASP A 738 1.40 -1.18 24.67
N SER A 739 0.63 -1.98 25.37
CA SER A 739 -0.55 -1.52 26.14
C SER A 739 -0.23 -0.48 27.21
N GLU A 740 1.04 -0.36 27.64
CA GLU A 740 1.50 0.66 28.59
C GLU A 740 2.03 1.92 27.89
N GLY A 741 1.97 1.99 26.56
CA GLY A 741 2.47 3.10 25.76
C GLY A 741 4.00 3.15 25.63
N ARG A 742 4.71 2.02 25.86
CA ARG A 742 6.15 1.94 25.65
C ARG A 742 6.42 1.70 24.16
N GLY A 743 7.02 2.69 23.51
CA GLY A 743 7.40 2.62 22.11
C GLY A 743 8.74 1.94 21.91
N SER A 744 8.85 1.13 20.87
CA SER A 744 10.09 0.51 20.42
C SER A 744 10.21 0.55 18.89
N VAL A 745 11.43 0.75 18.38
CA VAL A 745 11.72 0.59 16.96
C VAL A 745 11.86 -0.91 16.68
N VAL A 746 10.97 -1.44 15.85
CA VAL A 746 10.90 -2.89 15.59
C VAL A 746 11.52 -3.27 14.26
N GLY A 747 11.87 -2.30 13.42
CA GLY A 747 12.51 -2.57 12.13
C GLY A 747 12.44 -1.37 11.19
N VAL A 748 12.83 -1.59 9.95
CA VAL A 748 12.71 -0.64 8.87
C VAL A 748 12.24 -1.35 7.61
N ARG A 749 11.36 -0.74 6.84
CA ARG A 749 10.97 -1.22 5.52
C ARG A 749 11.37 -0.21 4.45
N SER A 750 11.98 -0.68 3.36
CA SER A 750 12.29 0.18 2.22
C SER A 750 11.02 0.53 1.48
N VAL A 751 10.85 1.80 1.14
CA VAL A 751 9.72 2.27 0.33
C VAL A 751 10.19 2.40 -1.11
N TYR A 752 9.56 1.66 -1.99
CA TYR A 752 9.75 1.79 -3.41
C TYR A 752 8.98 3.01 -3.93
N ALA A 753 9.68 4.11 -4.13
CA ALA A 753 9.31 5.01 -5.19
C ALA A 753 9.84 4.37 -6.46
N GLY A 754 8.96 3.75 -7.25
CA GLY A 754 9.39 3.18 -8.53
C GLY A 754 10.27 4.20 -9.26
N GLU A 755 11.29 3.73 -9.98
CA GLU A 755 12.31 4.55 -10.68
C GLU A 755 11.72 5.61 -11.65
N THR A 756 10.41 5.80 -11.65
CA THR A 756 9.67 6.79 -12.46
C THR A 756 10.21 8.20 -12.32
N ASP A 757 10.79 8.61 -11.18
CA ASP A 757 11.34 9.97 -11.05
C ASP A 757 12.69 10.12 -11.77
N THR A 758 13.52 9.10 -11.78
CA THR A 758 14.83 9.14 -12.50
C THR A 758 14.65 8.92 -13.99
N VAL A 759 13.75 8.01 -14.36
CA VAL A 759 13.40 7.75 -15.77
C VAL A 759 12.59 8.90 -16.35
N ALA A 760 11.64 9.49 -15.59
CA ALA A 760 10.91 10.68 -16.02
C ALA A 760 11.83 11.87 -16.23
N LYS A 761 12.85 12.07 -15.40
CA LYS A 761 13.86 13.12 -15.60
C LYS A 761 14.75 12.86 -16.80
N SER A 762 15.15 11.61 -17.04
CA SER A 762 15.96 11.26 -18.21
C SER A 762 15.17 11.31 -19.52
N LEU A 763 13.90 10.93 -19.54
CA LEU A 763 13.02 10.98 -20.70
C LEU A 763 12.55 12.40 -21.03
N THR A 764 12.29 13.24 -20.01
CA THR A 764 12.03 14.67 -20.24
C THR A 764 13.26 15.42 -20.77
N GLN A 765 14.47 15.00 -20.41
CA GLN A 765 15.70 15.53 -21.00
C GLN A 765 15.92 15.03 -22.43
N ALA A 766 15.42 13.87 -22.81
CA ALA A 766 15.50 13.33 -24.17
C ALA A 766 14.40 13.87 -25.10
N GLY A 767 13.44 14.65 -24.60
CA GLY A 767 12.38 15.27 -25.42
C GLY A 767 11.28 14.31 -25.89
N GLU A 768 11.20 13.12 -25.36
CA GLU A 768 10.11 12.19 -25.60
C GLU A 768 8.95 12.47 -24.64
N SER A 769 7.76 12.76 -25.20
CA SER A 769 6.55 12.89 -24.42
C SER A 769 6.06 11.49 -24.04
N VAL A 770 6.39 11.06 -22.85
CA VAL A 770 5.77 9.87 -22.25
C VAL A 770 4.43 10.30 -21.66
N ASP A 771 3.35 9.67 -22.11
CA ASP A 771 2.00 9.85 -21.55
C ASP A 771 1.96 9.17 -20.17
N PHE A 772 2.33 9.92 -19.13
CA PHE A 772 2.25 9.47 -17.74
C PHE A 772 0.79 9.49 -17.27
N ARG A 773 0.00 8.57 -17.77
CA ARG A 773 -1.25 8.21 -17.10
C ARG A 773 -0.87 7.38 -15.88
N HIS A 774 -0.77 8.08 -14.74
CA HIS A 774 -0.63 7.58 -13.38
C HIS A 774 0.70 6.86 -13.00
N PRO A 775 1.66 7.58 -12.38
CA PRO A 775 2.75 6.95 -11.64
C PRO A 775 2.29 6.24 -10.33
N SER A 776 1.01 6.39 -9.95
CA SER A 776 0.42 5.74 -8.79
C SER A 776 0.02 4.28 -9.01
N ASP A 777 0.16 3.73 -10.22
CA ASP A 777 -0.21 2.35 -10.54
C ASP A 777 0.91 1.32 -10.27
N ALA A 778 2.13 1.76 -10.04
CA ALA A 778 3.13 0.92 -9.41
C ALA A 778 2.85 0.97 -7.90
N GLY A 779 2.31 -0.10 -7.32
CA GLY A 779 2.16 -0.23 -5.88
C GLY A 779 3.49 0.11 -5.21
N GLU A 780 3.47 0.90 -4.13
CA GLU A 780 4.66 1.07 -3.31
C GLU A 780 4.93 -0.28 -2.66
N GLU A 781 5.88 -1.00 -3.19
CA GLU A 781 6.31 -2.27 -2.63
C GLU A 781 7.29 -1.99 -1.50
N THR A 782 7.11 -2.67 -0.38
CA THR A 782 7.94 -2.48 0.81
C THR A 782 8.71 -3.76 1.13
N VAL A 783 9.98 -3.62 1.47
CA VAL A 783 10.83 -4.71 1.94
C VAL A 783 11.32 -4.37 3.33
N ALA A 784 11.05 -5.24 4.27
CA ALA A 784 11.53 -5.09 5.63
C ALA A 784 13.01 -5.47 5.74
N CYS A 785 13.80 -4.66 6.41
CA CYS A 785 15.21 -4.91 6.71
C CYS A 785 15.54 -4.57 8.18
N THR A 786 16.68 -5.02 8.64
CA THR A 786 17.12 -4.78 10.02
C THR A 786 18.11 -3.63 10.06
N LEU A 787 17.91 -2.70 11.02
CA LEU A 787 18.89 -1.63 11.30
C LEU A 787 20.16 -2.22 11.89
N LYS A 788 21.29 -1.59 11.55
CA LYS A 788 22.63 -1.93 12.03
C LYS A 788 23.29 -0.72 12.67
N ASP A 789 24.17 -0.97 13.64
CA ASP A 789 25.01 0.10 14.18
C ASP A 789 25.82 0.74 13.04
N GLY A 790 25.84 2.06 13.03
CA GLY A 790 26.42 2.88 11.98
C GLY A 790 25.49 3.29 10.87
N ASP A 791 24.28 2.72 10.76
CA ASP A 791 23.27 3.19 9.81
C ASP A 791 22.89 4.65 10.11
N ARG A 792 22.72 5.44 9.05
CA ARG A 792 22.31 6.82 9.12
C ARG A 792 20.82 6.94 8.81
N LEU A 793 20.08 7.58 9.70
CA LEU A 793 18.69 7.93 9.57
C LEU A 793 18.54 9.45 9.42
N ASP A 794 18.02 9.90 8.29
CA ASP A 794 17.53 11.27 8.09
C ASP A 794 16.01 11.21 8.18
N PHE A 795 15.42 11.78 9.24
CA PHE A 795 13.97 11.82 9.40
C PHE A 795 13.35 12.76 8.36
N LEU A 796 12.15 12.45 7.91
CA LEU A 796 11.44 13.22 6.88
C LEU A 796 10.12 13.75 7.40
N CYS A 797 9.69 14.91 6.87
CA CYS A 797 8.39 15.50 7.13
C CYS A 797 7.79 16.10 5.88
N ASP A 798 6.47 16.19 5.84
CA ASP A 798 5.73 16.98 4.87
C ASP A 798 5.63 18.44 5.33
N TYR A 799 5.55 19.35 4.37
CA TYR A 799 5.49 20.77 4.64
C TYR A 799 4.36 21.45 3.87
N TYR A 800 3.64 22.31 4.58
CA TYR A 800 2.45 23.00 4.04
C TYR A 800 2.61 24.51 4.16
N GLY A 801 2.11 25.22 3.15
CA GLY A 801 2.05 26.68 3.20
C GLY A 801 0.94 27.16 4.14
N THR A 802 0.98 28.46 4.49
CA THR A 802 -0.07 29.11 5.29
C THR A 802 -1.45 29.12 4.61
N ASP A 803 -1.50 28.81 3.32
CA ASP A 803 -2.74 28.61 2.55
C ASP A 803 -3.25 27.16 2.63
N GLY A 804 -2.63 26.31 3.45
CA GLY A 804 -2.96 24.90 3.62
C GLY A 804 -2.55 23.99 2.47
N SER A 805 -1.87 24.51 1.43
CA SER A 805 -1.43 23.70 0.32
C SER A 805 -0.12 22.98 0.67
N TYR A 806 -0.04 21.69 0.31
CA TYR A 806 1.22 20.96 0.34
C TYR A 806 2.25 21.68 -0.54
N ARG A 807 3.47 21.82 -0.05
CA ARG A 807 4.58 22.42 -0.78
C ARG A 807 5.57 21.36 -1.25
N ASP A 808 6.26 20.78 -0.32
CA ASP A 808 7.34 19.82 -0.56
C ASP A 808 7.55 18.96 0.70
N SER A 809 8.40 17.93 0.62
CA SER A 809 8.86 17.17 1.78
C SER A 809 10.34 17.43 2.02
N TYR A 810 10.71 17.50 3.29
CA TYR A 810 12.02 17.94 3.77
C TYR A 810 12.62 16.95 4.76
N MET A 811 13.91 17.01 4.96
CA MET A 811 14.54 16.43 6.14
C MET A 811 14.03 17.15 7.39
N LEU A 812 13.84 16.43 8.49
CA LEU A 812 13.38 16.93 9.77
C LEU A 812 14.52 16.89 10.80
N GLY A 813 15.04 18.04 11.19
CA GLY A 813 16.11 18.16 12.16
C GLY A 813 17.43 17.52 11.72
N ASP A 814 18.29 17.20 12.70
CA ASP A 814 19.58 16.58 12.45
C ASP A 814 19.49 15.06 12.25
N PRO A 815 20.35 14.47 11.39
CA PRO A 815 20.41 13.04 11.21
C PRO A 815 20.77 12.28 12.49
N LEU A 816 20.32 11.05 12.59
CA LEU A 816 20.66 10.12 13.65
C LEU A 816 21.53 8.99 13.10
N VAL A 817 22.67 8.73 13.74
CA VAL A 817 23.44 7.50 13.49
C VAL A 817 23.03 6.47 14.52
N VAL A 818 22.68 5.28 14.07
CA VAL A 818 22.29 4.17 14.93
C VAL A 818 23.50 3.74 15.75
N ASP A 819 23.37 3.78 17.07
CA ASP A 819 24.38 3.34 18.04
C ASP A 819 23.63 2.70 19.22
N GLY A 820 23.39 1.41 19.12
CA GLY A 820 22.60 0.65 20.07
C GLY A 820 21.09 0.89 19.94
N GLU A 821 20.39 0.77 21.07
CA GLU A 821 18.91 0.83 21.13
C GLU A 821 18.38 2.23 20.83
N LEU A 822 17.39 2.31 19.93
CA LEU A 822 16.66 3.54 19.62
C LEU A 822 15.49 3.72 20.61
N LYS A 823 15.56 4.77 21.42
CA LYS A 823 14.58 5.05 22.48
C LYS A 823 13.44 5.93 21.95
N VAL A 824 12.21 5.43 22.03
CA VAL A 824 10.99 6.15 21.61
C VAL A 824 10.26 6.67 22.86
N TYR A 825 9.99 7.97 22.88
CA TYR A 825 9.23 8.61 23.96
C TYR A 825 8.70 9.98 23.54
N ASP A 826 7.65 10.46 24.23
CA ASP A 826 7.12 11.82 24.05
C ASP A 826 8.03 12.86 24.71
N ALA A 827 8.19 14.02 24.10
CA ALA A 827 8.91 15.13 24.67
C ALA A 827 8.12 16.44 24.53
N TYR A 828 8.32 17.36 25.46
CA TYR A 828 7.82 18.73 25.35
C TYR A 828 8.60 19.49 24.27
N PHE A 829 7.91 20.34 23.54
CA PHE A 829 8.57 21.23 22.59
C PHE A 829 9.46 22.26 23.32
N PRO A 830 10.58 22.68 22.71
CA PRO A 830 11.39 23.80 23.22
C PRO A 830 10.57 25.08 23.41
N ALA A 831 10.90 25.88 24.41
CA ALA A 831 10.21 27.13 24.66
C ALA A 831 10.23 28.06 23.43
N GLY A 832 9.09 28.58 23.04
CA GLY A 832 8.92 29.45 21.85
C GLY A 832 8.62 28.67 20.56
N THR A 833 8.54 27.35 20.57
CA THR A 833 8.02 26.57 19.43
C THR A 833 6.52 26.81 19.32
N GLN A 834 6.04 27.19 18.14
CA GLN A 834 4.61 27.33 17.85
C GLN A 834 4.06 25.99 17.37
N ALA A 835 3.70 25.13 18.31
CA ALA A 835 3.11 23.83 18.05
C ALA A 835 1.58 23.93 18.05
N LEU A 836 0.94 23.22 17.14
CA LEU A 836 -0.51 23.18 16.94
C LEU A 836 -0.98 21.74 16.90
N MET A 837 -1.94 21.39 17.74
CA MET A 837 -2.62 20.08 17.70
C MET A 837 -4.02 20.21 17.15
N THR A 838 -4.45 19.23 16.36
CA THR A 838 -5.83 19.15 15.85
C THR A 838 -6.26 17.71 15.70
N TYR A 839 -7.52 17.42 15.97
CA TYR A 839 -8.09 16.11 15.66
C TYR A 839 -8.63 16.08 14.25
N ARG A 840 -8.30 15.00 13.52
CA ARG A 840 -8.89 14.65 12.25
C ARG A 840 -9.96 13.59 12.46
N PHE A 841 -11.17 13.90 12.04
CA PHE A 841 -12.28 12.97 11.96
C PHE A 841 -12.38 12.44 10.53
N THR A 842 -12.55 11.16 10.36
CA THR A 842 -12.87 10.55 9.06
C THR A 842 -14.28 9.98 9.16
N ASP A 843 -15.17 10.39 8.25
CA ASP A 843 -16.56 9.99 8.26
C ASP A 843 -16.83 8.66 7.52
N LEU A 844 -18.11 8.30 7.47
CA LEU A 844 -18.66 7.15 6.75
C LEU A 844 -18.26 7.09 5.27
N PHE A 845 -18.06 8.23 4.61
CA PHE A 845 -17.71 8.38 3.20
C PHE A 845 -16.21 8.68 2.98
N GLN A 846 -15.36 8.40 3.99
CA GLN A 846 -13.92 8.68 3.97
C GLN A 846 -13.58 10.17 3.79
N GLN A 847 -14.51 11.08 4.14
CA GLN A 847 -14.22 12.51 4.18
C GLN A 847 -13.53 12.86 5.49
N HIS A 848 -12.62 13.83 5.42
CA HIS A 848 -11.86 14.29 6.56
C HIS A 848 -12.32 15.66 7.02
N TYR A 849 -12.51 15.78 8.33
CA TYR A 849 -12.88 17.03 9.00
C TYR A 849 -11.93 17.26 10.17
N TRP A 850 -11.66 18.52 10.45
CA TRP A 850 -10.64 18.89 11.42
C TRP A 850 -11.23 19.80 12.50
N THR A 851 -10.79 19.61 13.74
CA THR A 851 -11.10 20.55 14.81
C THR A 851 -10.31 21.85 14.63
N LEU A 852 -10.75 22.92 15.25
CA LEU A 852 -9.89 24.10 15.42
C LEU A 852 -8.60 23.67 16.14
N PRO A 853 -7.44 24.25 15.78
CA PRO A 853 -6.18 23.91 16.41
C PRO A 853 -6.15 24.33 17.87
N ILE A 854 -5.45 23.53 18.67
CA ILE A 854 -5.08 23.84 20.04
C ILE A 854 -3.60 24.28 20.02
N GLU A 855 -3.35 25.47 20.51
CA GLU A 855 -2.00 26.03 20.61
C GLU A 855 -1.35 25.65 21.94
N GLY A 856 -0.02 25.38 21.90
CA GLY A 856 0.80 25.07 23.08
C GLY A 856 1.44 26.30 23.71
#